data_00c8d2754d10baa72e740dbade2c34cb
#
_entry.id   00c8d2754d10baa72e740dbade2c34cb
#
_cell.length_a   1.000
_cell.length_b   1.000
_cell.length_c   1.000
_cell.angle_alpha   90.00
_cell.angle_beta   90.00
_cell.angle_gamma   90.00
#
_symmetry.space_group_name_H-M   'P 1'
#
loop_
_entity.id
_entity.type
_entity.pdbx_description
1 polymer ?
#
loop_
_entity_poly.entity_id
_entity_poly.type
_entity_poly.pdbx_seq_one_letter_code
_entity_poly.pdbx_strand_id
1 'polypeptide(L)'
;MVYDVGVDIGSVSINCIVIDGEQKIVYEAPYIRHFGLIHEETRRILQKVAALFPPSRIRCLSFTGVHGQLISRILGAPYEVETIAQVLGTVHTAPGVRTIISVGGQDAALFQLSHNNGNWHLDSFTMNGPCASGTGSFIDQQAERLASSIYGPDFHYDHKKVQRTLDDFIALGLKSTSPAPVACRCTVFTKSDMIHLQNKGEHLSDIIAGLHYGNAANYFSTLVGTRELATPAVFIGGVASNALQVRAFHHYLPSMEKAPHYTSLGALGAALQAQKMGWKKPFDLSGLEAPTSLSREDLPETTRLELKLTDFPSDNSLEYSFGEDKRPMEAYLGIDIGSTTTKYALIDSDGAIIHKHYVQTQGKPIEVSRGLIQTLRGEVDGRISLRGIATTGSGRKVVGEFLEADLIIDEITAHARGAIEVDPAIDSIFEIGGQDSKFISLDATHPLDFDMNKVCAAGTGSFLHELANKMKINIVGQFQEVALAAENPVNLADRCTVFMESDLVSYLQKGAATGDLVAGLCYAIVHNYLNRVVGKRPIGSRIMFLGGPSLNKAVVAAFERVLGQPLIVPKHREVLGAYGAAHALRDDVRLGRAARGERDLGETAGSDIRFKESICRADKKCHNECKLKIYTFGERNGIWGGDCGRYESGNRWA
;
A
#
# COMPACT_ATOMS: atom_id res chain seq x y z
N MET A 1 9.24 4.47 -50.68
CA MET A 1 9.79 4.43 -49.31
C MET A 1 8.99 3.40 -48.54
N VAL A 2 9.64 2.53 -47.80
CA VAL A 2 9.00 1.46 -47.00
C VAL A 2 9.13 1.85 -45.54
N TYR A 3 8.11 1.55 -44.74
CA TYR A 3 8.02 1.96 -43.36
C TYR A 3 7.87 0.77 -42.42
N ASP A 4 8.33 0.93 -41.19
CA ASP A 4 8.07 0.02 -40.08
C ASP A 4 7.41 0.81 -38.95
N VAL A 5 6.39 0.19 -38.36
CA VAL A 5 5.60 0.78 -37.29
C VAL A 5 5.85 0.01 -36.02
N GLY A 6 6.29 0.71 -34.99
CA GLY A 6 6.40 0.17 -33.63
C GLY A 6 5.36 0.77 -32.72
N VAL A 7 4.74 -0.07 -31.90
CA VAL A 7 3.73 0.34 -30.91
C VAL A 7 4.10 -0.22 -29.56
N ASP A 8 4.21 0.66 -28.59
CA ASP A 8 4.42 0.34 -27.18
C ASP A 8 3.12 0.55 -26.41
N ILE A 9 2.54 -0.53 -25.90
CA ILE A 9 1.30 -0.50 -25.12
C ILE A 9 1.65 -0.85 -23.69
N GLY A 10 1.99 0.18 -22.91
CA GLY A 10 2.32 0.04 -21.50
C GLY A 10 1.08 -0.09 -20.60
N SER A 11 1.30 -0.07 -19.30
CA SER A 11 0.25 -0.16 -18.27
C SER A 11 -0.67 1.08 -18.21
N VAL A 12 -0.20 2.24 -18.70
CA VAL A 12 -0.91 3.53 -18.60
C VAL A 12 -1.08 4.21 -19.97
N SER A 13 -0.13 4.04 -20.88
CA SER A 13 -0.06 4.79 -22.13
C SER A 13 0.20 3.93 -23.34
N ILE A 14 -0.13 4.47 -24.51
CA ILE A 14 0.19 3.92 -25.82
C ILE A 14 1.09 4.92 -26.56
N ASN A 15 2.22 4.42 -27.04
CA ASN A 15 3.17 5.18 -27.83
C ASN A 15 3.35 4.50 -29.19
N CYS A 16 3.48 5.28 -30.26
CA CYS A 16 3.65 4.75 -31.61
C CYS A 16 4.66 5.58 -32.38
N ILE A 17 5.58 4.88 -33.03
CA ILE A 17 6.61 5.46 -33.92
C ILE A 17 6.54 4.79 -35.29
N VAL A 18 6.82 5.58 -36.33
CA VAL A 18 7.05 5.10 -37.68
C VAL A 18 8.48 5.46 -38.10
N ILE A 19 9.23 4.49 -38.54
CA ILE A 19 10.57 4.67 -39.12
C ILE A 19 10.61 4.32 -40.61
N ASP A 20 11.53 4.94 -41.33
CA ASP A 20 11.79 4.59 -42.73
C ASP A 20 12.85 3.49 -42.88
N GLY A 21 13.21 3.17 -44.12
CA GLY A 21 14.21 2.13 -44.42
C GLY A 21 15.64 2.45 -43.93
N GLU A 22 15.93 3.73 -43.63
CA GLU A 22 17.19 4.20 -43.09
C GLU A 22 17.15 4.35 -41.55
N GLN A 23 16.10 3.82 -40.90
CA GLN A 23 15.87 3.90 -39.43
C GLN A 23 15.61 5.30 -38.90
N LYS A 24 15.26 6.25 -39.79
CA LYS A 24 14.90 7.60 -39.39
C LYS A 24 13.46 7.64 -38.91
N ILE A 25 13.21 8.30 -37.78
CA ILE A 25 11.86 8.55 -37.29
C ILE A 25 11.17 9.54 -38.24
N VAL A 26 10.09 9.12 -38.88
CA VAL A 26 9.28 9.94 -39.80
C VAL A 26 7.95 10.37 -39.19
N TYR A 27 7.53 9.71 -38.10
CA TYR A 27 6.35 10.06 -37.33
C TYR A 27 6.45 9.54 -35.91
N GLU A 28 5.99 10.35 -34.98
CA GLU A 28 5.78 9.98 -33.57
C GLU A 28 4.37 10.42 -33.17
N ALA A 29 3.58 9.50 -32.65
CA ALA A 29 2.26 9.83 -32.13
C ALA A 29 2.39 10.62 -30.82
N PRO A 30 1.46 11.58 -30.56
CA PRO A 30 1.39 12.21 -29.26
C PRO A 30 1.23 11.17 -28.15
N TYR A 31 1.83 11.43 -26.98
CA TYR A 31 1.64 10.61 -25.79
C TYR A 31 0.16 10.51 -25.42
N ILE A 32 -0.39 9.31 -25.34
CA ILE A 32 -1.80 9.06 -25.05
C ILE A 32 -1.93 8.13 -23.87
N ARG A 33 -2.67 8.57 -22.85
CA ARG A 33 -3.10 7.70 -21.73
C ARG A 33 -4.37 6.96 -22.17
N HIS A 34 -4.35 5.61 -22.07
CA HIS A 34 -5.47 4.80 -22.56
C HIS A 34 -6.61 4.63 -21.56
N PHE A 35 -6.42 4.95 -20.29
CA PHE A 35 -7.43 4.81 -19.23
C PHE A 35 -8.20 3.48 -19.27
N GLY A 36 -7.51 2.40 -19.64
CA GLY A 36 -8.06 1.07 -19.82
C GLY A 36 -8.69 0.81 -21.22
N LEU A 37 -8.97 1.83 -22.03
CA LEU A 37 -9.54 1.71 -23.37
C LEU A 37 -8.48 1.26 -24.41
N ILE A 38 -7.75 0.19 -24.11
CA ILE A 38 -6.55 -0.25 -24.84
C ILE A 38 -6.86 -0.53 -26.31
N HIS A 39 -7.91 -1.29 -26.58
CA HIS A 39 -8.30 -1.66 -27.96
C HIS A 39 -8.71 -0.46 -28.79
N GLU A 40 -9.58 0.39 -28.23
CA GLU A 40 -10.12 1.57 -28.91
C GLU A 40 -9.01 2.58 -29.23
N GLU A 41 -8.17 2.90 -28.23
CA GLU A 41 -7.08 3.84 -28.40
C GLU A 41 -6.00 3.31 -29.34
N THR A 42 -5.67 2.00 -29.28
CA THR A 42 -4.73 1.38 -30.22
C THR A 42 -5.27 1.46 -31.65
N ARG A 43 -6.55 1.10 -31.85
CA ARG A 43 -7.20 1.23 -33.17
C ARG A 43 -7.16 2.66 -33.69
N ARG A 44 -7.51 3.65 -32.84
CA ARG A 44 -7.52 5.06 -33.20
C ARG A 44 -6.14 5.58 -33.64
N ILE A 45 -5.08 5.18 -32.93
CA ILE A 45 -3.69 5.55 -33.29
C ILE A 45 -3.31 4.92 -34.61
N LEU A 46 -3.57 3.62 -34.80
CA LEU A 46 -3.20 2.91 -36.02
C LEU A 46 -4.02 3.37 -37.23
N GLN A 47 -5.28 3.72 -37.08
CA GLN A 47 -6.08 4.35 -38.15
C GLN A 47 -5.46 5.69 -38.60
N LYS A 48 -4.95 6.49 -37.65
CA LYS A 48 -4.24 7.72 -37.97
C LYS A 48 -2.93 7.46 -38.71
N VAL A 49 -2.19 6.41 -38.33
CA VAL A 49 -0.99 5.97 -39.06
C VAL A 49 -1.35 5.56 -40.49
N ALA A 50 -2.42 4.77 -40.69
CA ALA A 50 -2.89 4.35 -42.02
C ALA A 50 -3.32 5.52 -42.91
N ALA A 51 -3.84 6.60 -42.31
CA ALA A 51 -4.21 7.82 -43.05
C ALA A 51 -2.99 8.62 -43.50
N LEU A 52 -1.88 8.56 -42.76
CA LEU A 52 -0.64 9.28 -43.07
C LEU A 52 0.32 8.46 -43.97
N PHE A 53 0.33 7.16 -43.81
CA PHE A 53 1.24 6.23 -44.49
C PHE A 53 0.42 5.15 -45.18
N PRO A 54 0.54 4.97 -46.52
CA PRO A 54 -0.22 3.95 -47.26
C PRO A 54 0.06 2.56 -46.65
N PRO A 55 -0.96 1.77 -46.26
CA PRO A 55 -0.79 0.44 -45.67
C PRO A 55 0.08 -0.49 -46.48
N SER A 56 0.01 -0.39 -47.84
CA SER A 56 0.84 -1.18 -48.78
C SER A 56 2.34 -0.86 -48.72
N ARG A 57 2.72 0.27 -48.08
CA ARG A 57 4.12 0.65 -47.88
C ARG A 57 4.63 0.38 -46.45
N ILE A 58 3.77 -0.10 -45.57
CA ILE A 58 4.14 -0.55 -44.23
C ILE A 58 4.57 -2.02 -44.31
N ARG A 59 5.87 -2.26 -44.08
CA ARG A 59 6.48 -3.58 -44.13
C ARG A 59 6.12 -4.41 -42.91
N CYS A 60 6.18 -3.78 -41.74
CA CYS A 60 5.92 -4.47 -40.49
C CYS A 60 5.23 -3.53 -39.48
N LEU A 61 4.21 -4.09 -38.83
CA LEU A 61 3.60 -3.58 -37.61
C LEU A 61 4.08 -4.47 -36.46
N SER A 62 4.79 -3.91 -35.49
CA SER A 62 5.37 -4.64 -34.35
C SER A 62 4.96 -4.01 -33.01
N PHE A 63 4.92 -4.82 -31.96
CA PHE A 63 4.45 -4.41 -30.65
C PHE A 63 5.46 -4.69 -29.55
N THR A 64 5.35 -3.91 -28.47
CA THR A 64 6.01 -4.11 -27.19
C THR A 64 5.11 -3.61 -26.05
N GLY A 65 5.57 -3.73 -24.81
CA GLY A 65 4.83 -3.32 -23.62
C GLY A 65 3.88 -4.40 -23.10
N VAL A 66 3.46 -4.26 -21.84
CA VAL A 66 2.69 -5.27 -21.10
C VAL A 66 1.37 -5.66 -21.79
N HIS A 67 0.66 -4.70 -22.37
CA HIS A 67 -0.57 -4.96 -23.14
C HIS A 67 -0.32 -5.17 -24.63
N GLY A 68 0.87 -4.83 -25.11
CA GLY A 68 1.28 -5.05 -26.51
C GLY A 68 1.29 -6.51 -26.91
N GLN A 69 1.60 -7.41 -25.97
CA GLN A 69 1.59 -8.86 -26.22
C GLN A 69 0.18 -9.38 -26.57
N LEU A 70 -0.87 -8.87 -25.92
CA LEU A 70 -2.25 -9.26 -26.24
C LEU A 70 -2.66 -8.77 -27.63
N ILE A 71 -2.41 -7.49 -27.92
CA ILE A 71 -2.77 -6.89 -29.21
C ILE A 71 -1.97 -7.53 -30.34
N SER A 72 -0.68 -7.85 -30.11
CA SER A 72 0.13 -8.55 -31.11
C SER A 72 -0.44 -9.93 -31.48
N ARG A 73 -0.95 -10.68 -30.51
CA ARG A 73 -1.62 -11.98 -30.75
C ARG A 73 -2.90 -11.81 -31.56
N ILE A 74 -3.73 -10.82 -31.21
CA ILE A 74 -5.00 -10.54 -31.93
C ILE A 74 -4.72 -10.21 -33.39
N LEU A 75 -3.69 -9.41 -33.66
CA LEU A 75 -3.33 -9.02 -35.03
C LEU A 75 -2.38 -10.01 -35.73
N GLY A 76 -1.90 -11.05 -35.03
CA GLY A 76 -0.85 -11.94 -35.53
C GLY A 76 0.43 -11.17 -35.88
N ALA A 77 0.76 -10.15 -35.14
CA ALA A 77 1.90 -9.25 -35.34
C ALA A 77 3.10 -9.65 -34.45
N PRO A 78 4.35 -9.34 -34.84
CA PRO A 78 5.50 -9.57 -34.00
C PRO A 78 5.45 -8.77 -32.69
N TYR A 79 6.00 -9.37 -31.64
CA TYR A 79 6.16 -8.76 -30.32
C TYR A 79 7.63 -8.82 -29.90
N GLU A 80 8.15 -7.70 -29.39
CA GLU A 80 9.46 -7.63 -28.75
C GLU A 80 9.32 -7.40 -27.25
N VAL A 81 10.18 -8.01 -26.46
CA VAL A 81 10.21 -7.81 -25.01
C VAL A 81 10.53 -6.36 -24.67
N GLU A 82 9.73 -5.77 -23.79
CA GLU A 82 9.79 -4.32 -23.47
C GLU A 82 11.21 -3.86 -23.08
N THR A 83 11.91 -4.63 -22.26
CA THR A 83 13.26 -4.30 -21.80
C THR A 83 14.26 -4.23 -22.95
N ILE A 84 14.17 -5.14 -23.91
CA ILE A 84 15.03 -5.13 -25.12
C ILE A 84 14.66 -3.96 -26.02
N ALA A 85 13.37 -3.72 -26.23
CA ALA A 85 12.87 -2.63 -27.05
C ALA A 85 13.31 -1.27 -26.48
N GLN A 86 13.19 -1.03 -25.16
CA GLN A 86 13.63 0.20 -24.51
C GLN A 86 15.13 0.46 -24.70
N VAL A 87 15.98 -0.57 -24.52
CA VAL A 87 17.44 -0.44 -24.73
C VAL A 87 17.76 -0.14 -26.19
N LEU A 88 17.17 -0.88 -27.14
CA LEU A 88 17.40 -0.67 -28.59
C LEU A 88 17.03 0.75 -29.03
N GLY A 89 15.86 1.23 -28.65
CA GLY A 89 15.42 2.58 -28.96
C GLY A 89 16.30 3.65 -28.32
N THR A 90 16.71 3.43 -27.07
CA THR A 90 17.56 4.38 -26.35
C THR A 90 18.98 4.46 -26.95
N VAL A 91 19.61 3.34 -27.23
CA VAL A 91 20.95 3.33 -27.83
C VAL A 91 20.93 3.94 -29.24
N HIS A 92 19.85 3.76 -30.00
CA HIS A 92 19.71 4.38 -31.32
C HIS A 92 19.66 5.92 -31.24
N THR A 93 18.95 6.48 -30.26
CA THR A 93 18.78 7.94 -30.11
C THR A 93 19.88 8.60 -29.29
N ALA A 94 20.51 7.85 -28.39
CA ALA A 94 21.57 8.29 -27.50
C ALA A 94 22.78 7.32 -27.57
N PRO A 95 23.53 7.30 -28.67
CA PRO A 95 24.72 6.45 -28.82
C PRO A 95 25.74 6.72 -27.70
N GLY A 96 26.24 5.66 -27.08
CA GLY A 96 27.20 5.78 -25.99
C GLY A 96 26.57 5.90 -24.59
N VAL A 97 25.26 5.87 -24.46
CA VAL A 97 24.59 5.82 -23.15
C VAL A 97 25.07 4.61 -22.33
N ARG A 98 25.35 4.85 -21.04
CA ARG A 98 25.84 3.82 -20.12
C ARG A 98 24.85 3.49 -19.01
N THR A 99 23.96 4.42 -18.66
CA THR A 99 22.90 4.19 -17.69
C THR A 99 21.59 4.65 -18.25
N ILE A 100 20.57 3.78 -18.20
CA ILE A 100 19.18 4.11 -18.57
C ILE A 100 18.33 3.98 -17.32
N ILE A 101 17.71 5.10 -16.93
CA ILE A 101 16.70 5.17 -15.89
C ILE A 101 15.34 5.20 -16.58
N SER A 102 14.60 4.09 -16.51
CA SER A 102 13.27 3.98 -17.08
C SER A 102 12.23 4.05 -15.97
N VAL A 103 11.26 4.97 -16.10
CA VAL A 103 10.13 5.06 -15.16
C VAL A 103 8.84 5.20 -15.96
N GLY A 104 8.08 4.11 -15.96
CA GLY A 104 6.75 4.02 -16.54
C GLY A 104 5.63 4.27 -15.53
N GLY A 105 4.41 3.88 -15.90
CA GLY A 105 3.25 3.95 -15.03
C GLY A 105 3.35 2.99 -13.85
N GLN A 106 3.55 1.71 -14.10
CA GLN A 106 3.67 0.66 -13.07
C GLN A 106 5.07 0.07 -12.98
N ASP A 107 5.86 0.15 -14.04
CA ASP A 107 7.18 -0.44 -14.13
C ASP A 107 8.25 0.63 -14.05
N ALA A 108 9.30 0.33 -13.28
CA ALA A 108 10.50 1.13 -13.18
C ALA A 108 11.71 0.20 -13.33
N ALA A 109 12.68 0.61 -14.14
CA ALA A 109 13.85 -0.20 -14.43
C ALA A 109 15.14 0.62 -14.47
N LEU A 110 16.23 -0.03 -14.12
CA LEU A 110 17.59 0.48 -14.27
C LEU A 110 18.36 -0.46 -15.18
N PHE A 111 18.97 0.09 -16.24
CA PHE A 111 19.88 -0.66 -17.11
C PHE A 111 21.26 -0.04 -17.07
N GLN A 112 22.28 -0.86 -17.00
CA GLN A 112 23.67 -0.43 -17.13
C GLN A 112 24.28 -1.12 -18.35
N LEU A 113 24.96 -0.33 -19.17
CA LEU A 113 25.51 -0.74 -20.45
C LEU A 113 27.00 -0.47 -20.50
N SER A 114 27.74 -1.34 -21.18
CA SER A 114 29.10 -1.11 -21.63
C SER A 114 29.18 -1.09 -23.16
N HIS A 115 30.21 -0.44 -23.68
CA HIS A 115 30.45 -0.31 -25.13
C HIS A 115 31.81 -0.85 -25.45
N ASN A 116 31.90 -1.85 -26.34
CA ASN A 116 33.14 -2.43 -26.85
C ASN A 116 33.09 -2.50 -28.37
N ASN A 117 34.10 -1.90 -29.03
CA ASN A 117 34.24 -1.94 -30.50
C ASN A 117 32.99 -1.52 -31.28
N GLY A 118 32.28 -0.49 -30.79
CA GLY A 118 31.04 0.01 -31.42
C GLY A 118 29.79 -0.79 -31.13
N ASN A 119 29.88 -1.90 -30.38
CA ASN A 119 28.73 -2.67 -29.91
C ASN A 119 28.43 -2.37 -28.43
N TRP A 120 27.19 -2.37 -28.09
CA TRP A 120 26.74 -2.24 -26.69
C TRP A 120 26.44 -3.63 -26.08
N HIS A 121 26.65 -3.75 -24.78
CA HIS A 121 26.32 -4.91 -23.98
C HIS A 121 25.53 -4.47 -22.76
N LEU A 122 24.52 -5.25 -22.38
CA LEU A 122 23.74 -5.06 -21.15
C LEU A 122 24.49 -5.73 -19.98
N ASP A 123 25.12 -4.92 -19.13
CA ASP A 123 25.92 -5.42 -18.00
C ASP A 123 25.06 -5.78 -16.81
N SER A 124 24.05 -4.96 -16.53
CA SER A 124 23.10 -5.24 -15.45
C SER A 124 21.71 -4.66 -15.73
N PHE A 125 20.72 -5.31 -15.16
CA PHE A 125 19.31 -4.95 -15.27
C PHE A 125 18.60 -5.19 -13.93
N THR A 126 17.82 -4.23 -13.49
CA THR A 126 17.00 -4.33 -12.27
C THR A 126 15.64 -3.70 -12.53
N MET A 127 14.58 -4.35 -12.10
CA MET A 127 13.19 -3.82 -12.13
C MET A 127 12.62 -3.70 -10.72
N ASN A 128 11.61 -2.83 -10.57
CA ASN A 128 10.82 -2.80 -9.35
C ASN A 128 10.06 -4.13 -9.18
N GLY A 129 9.90 -4.54 -7.93
CA GLY A 129 9.00 -5.64 -7.58
C GLY A 129 7.51 -5.21 -7.68
N PRO A 130 6.58 -6.00 -7.15
CA PRO A 130 5.13 -5.74 -7.21
C PRO A 130 4.71 -4.55 -6.31
N CYS A 131 5.43 -3.44 -6.37
CA CYS A 131 5.22 -2.22 -5.58
C CYS A 131 5.25 -0.99 -6.49
N ALA A 132 4.25 -0.12 -6.37
CA ALA A 132 4.15 1.11 -7.14
C ALA A 132 5.12 2.21 -6.68
N SER A 133 5.82 2.03 -5.56
CA SER A 133 6.81 3.00 -5.06
C SER A 133 7.94 3.17 -6.07
N GLY A 134 8.26 4.40 -6.40
CA GLY A 134 9.24 4.72 -7.46
C GLY A 134 8.67 4.79 -8.87
N THR A 135 7.35 4.61 -9.07
CA THR A 135 6.68 4.60 -10.38
C THR A 135 5.75 5.82 -10.59
N GLY A 136 5.23 5.99 -11.80
CA GLY A 136 4.29 7.06 -12.15
C GLY A 136 2.94 6.91 -11.46
N SER A 137 2.40 5.70 -11.36
CA SER A 137 1.11 5.44 -10.73
C SER A 137 1.09 5.80 -9.23
N PHE A 138 2.25 5.80 -8.57
CA PHE A 138 2.37 6.31 -7.21
C PHE A 138 1.95 7.78 -7.12
N ILE A 139 2.48 8.61 -8.02
CA ILE A 139 2.18 10.07 -8.08
C ILE A 139 0.73 10.30 -8.54
N ASP A 140 0.31 9.61 -9.59
CA ASP A 140 -1.04 9.73 -10.15
C ASP A 140 -2.11 9.48 -9.09
N GLN A 141 -1.96 8.41 -8.32
CA GLN A 141 -2.92 8.06 -7.27
C GLN A 141 -2.99 9.12 -6.15
N GLN A 142 -1.86 9.76 -5.79
CA GLN A 142 -1.90 10.84 -4.80
C GLN A 142 -2.55 12.12 -5.36
N ALA A 143 -2.31 12.44 -6.63
CA ALA A 143 -2.97 13.55 -7.30
C ALA A 143 -4.50 13.34 -7.39
N GLU A 144 -4.94 12.15 -7.77
CA GLU A 144 -6.35 11.78 -7.83
C GLU A 144 -7.04 11.86 -6.46
N ARG A 145 -6.37 11.44 -5.40
CA ARG A 145 -6.90 11.53 -4.02
C ARG A 145 -7.13 12.98 -3.58
N LEU A 146 -6.20 13.88 -3.89
CA LEU A 146 -6.39 15.30 -3.63
C LEU A 146 -7.52 15.88 -4.46
N ALA A 147 -7.62 15.50 -5.72
CA ALA A 147 -8.67 15.96 -6.61
C ALA A 147 -10.06 15.46 -6.20
N SER A 148 -10.18 14.23 -5.68
CA SER A 148 -11.47 13.70 -5.23
C SER A 148 -12.06 14.51 -4.06
N SER A 149 -11.21 15.15 -3.26
CA SER A 149 -11.65 16.06 -2.20
C SER A 149 -12.16 17.40 -2.73
N ILE A 150 -11.76 17.80 -3.95
CA ILE A 150 -12.12 19.07 -4.58
C ILE A 150 -13.32 18.89 -5.52
N TYR A 151 -13.29 17.86 -6.35
CA TYR A 151 -14.26 17.63 -7.45
C TYR A 151 -15.32 16.58 -7.13
N GLY A 152 -15.24 15.92 -5.97
CA GLY A 152 -16.09 14.79 -5.62
C GLY A 152 -15.60 13.45 -6.19
N PRO A 153 -16.19 12.32 -5.76
CA PRO A 153 -15.68 10.98 -6.06
C PRO A 153 -15.81 10.56 -7.53
N ASP A 154 -16.70 11.19 -8.30
CA ASP A 154 -17.00 10.77 -9.68
C ASP A 154 -16.10 11.43 -10.74
N PHE A 155 -15.14 12.26 -10.35
CA PHE A 155 -14.27 12.97 -11.30
C PHE A 155 -13.40 12.03 -12.16
N HIS A 156 -13.10 10.82 -11.70
CA HIS A 156 -12.25 9.85 -12.43
C HIS A 156 -12.90 9.34 -13.72
N TYR A 157 -14.20 9.49 -13.89
CA TYR A 157 -14.88 9.12 -15.14
C TYR A 157 -14.71 10.18 -16.25
N ASP A 158 -14.18 11.37 -15.90
CA ASP A 158 -13.83 12.41 -16.85
C ASP A 158 -12.31 12.46 -17.06
N HIS A 159 -11.84 11.74 -18.09
CA HIS A 159 -10.40 11.61 -18.40
C HIS A 159 -9.72 12.98 -18.62
N LYS A 160 -10.45 14.00 -19.13
CA LYS A 160 -9.91 15.35 -19.30
C LYS A 160 -9.72 16.05 -17.96
N LYS A 161 -10.62 15.85 -17.01
CA LYS A 161 -10.46 16.36 -15.64
C LYS A 161 -9.31 15.67 -14.92
N VAL A 162 -9.17 14.36 -15.05
CA VAL A 162 -8.05 13.62 -14.48
C VAL A 162 -6.73 14.17 -15.02
N GLN A 163 -6.58 14.31 -16.33
CA GLN A 163 -5.35 14.84 -16.92
C GLN A 163 -5.05 16.26 -16.44
N ARG A 164 -6.06 17.16 -16.46
CA ARG A 164 -5.90 18.53 -15.95
C ARG A 164 -5.47 18.55 -14.48
N THR A 165 -6.05 17.68 -13.66
CA THR A 165 -5.68 17.56 -12.24
C THR A 165 -4.22 17.19 -12.07
N LEU A 166 -3.70 16.26 -12.88
CA LEU A 166 -2.30 15.86 -12.85
C LEU A 166 -1.39 17.04 -13.27
N ASP A 167 -1.76 17.78 -14.30
CA ASP A 167 -1.01 18.93 -14.78
C ASP A 167 -0.97 20.05 -13.73
N ASP A 168 -2.12 20.37 -13.11
CA ASP A 168 -2.23 21.36 -12.02
C ASP A 168 -1.44 20.94 -10.78
N PHE A 169 -1.45 19.66 -10.45
CA PHE A 169 -0.70 19.08 -9.34
C PHE A 169 0.83 19.28 -9.53
N ILE A 170 1.33 18.96 -10.72
CA ILE A 170 2.73 19.16 -11.09
C ILE A 170 3.09 20.65 -11.06
N ALA A 171 2.25 21.49 -11.67
CA ALA A 171 2.47 22.94 -11.74
C ALA A 171 2.51 23.59 -10.35
N LEU A 172 1.65 23.13 -9.43
CA LEU A 172 1.65 23.60 -8.04
C LEU A 172 2.92 23.17 -7.30
N GLY A 173 3.33 21.91 -7.44
CA GLY A 173 4.55 21.40 -6.81
C GLY A 173 5.83 22.05 -7.31
N LEU A 174 5.86 22.49 -8.58
CA LEU A 174 7.00 23.23 -9.14
C LEU A 174 7.24 24.59 -8.46
N LYS A 175 6.22 25.16 -7.81
CA LYS A 175 6.34 26.42 -7.04
C LYS A 175 7.03 26.23 -5.68
N SER A 176 7.22 25.00 -5.24
CA SER A 176 7.89 24.69 -3.97
C SER A 176 9.35 25.10 -3.99
N THR A 177 9.78 25.75 -2.91
CA THR A 177 11.17 26.08 -2.61
C THR A 177 11.75 25.23 -1.47
N SER A 178 10.89 24.56 -0.70
CA SER A 178 11.25 23.73 0.45
C SER A 178 10.38 22.47 0.50
N PRO A 179 10.73 21.41 -0.26
CA PRO A 179 9.94 20.17 -0.26
C PRO A 179 9.75 19.60 1.14
N ALA A 180 8.50 19.32 1.52
CA ALA A 180 8.18 18.74 2.82
C ALA A 180 8.69 17.28 2.92
N PRO A 181 9.11 16.81 4.11
CA PRO A 181 9.59 15.45 4.30
C PRO A 181 8.41 14.46 4.31
N VAL A 182 7.97 14.02 3.14
CA VAL A 182 6.92 13.00 2.97
C VAL A 182 7.55 11.62 2.99
N ALA A 183 7.10 10.75 3.88
CA ALA A 183 7.54 9.35 3.92
C ALA A 183 6.85 8.54 2.82
N CYS A 184 7.42 8.52 1.63
CA CYS A 184 6.85 7.87 0.44
C CYS A 184 7.06 6.33 0.44
N ARG A 185 6.69 5.62 1.52
CA ARG A 185 6.91 4.17 1.64
C ARG A 185 5.88 3.35 0.86
N CYS A 186 4.61 3.63 1.06
CA CYS A 186 3.50 2.97 0.40
C CYS A 186 2.42 4.02 0.12
N THR A 187 1.77 3.97 -1.04
CA THR A 187 0.73 4.93 -1.44
C THR A 187 -0.38 5.07 -0.41
N VAL A 188 -0.79 3.97 0.23
CA VAL A 188 -1.83 3.96 1.26
C VAL A 188 -1.37 4.73 2.51
N PHE A 189 -0.16 4.51 2.96
CA PHE A 189 0.39 5.17 4.15
C PHE A 189 0.81 6.61 3.87
N THR A 190 1.31 6.89 2.68
CA THR A 190 1.66 8.25 2.24
C THR A 190 0.45 9.20 2.30
N LYS A 191 -0.76 8.71 2.03
CA LYS A 191 -2.00 9.49 2.22
C LYS A 191 -2.13 10.02 3.65
N SER A 192 -1.87 9.18 4.65
CA SER A 192 -1.93 9.58 6.05
C SER A 192 -0.86 10.62 6.39
N ASP A 193 0.35 10.46 5.84
CA ASP A 193 1.44 11.43 6.02
C ASP A 193 1.12 12.78 5.40
N MET A 194 0.52 12.78 4.19
CA MET A 194 0.09 14.02 3.53
C MET A 194 -0.97 14.76 4.34
N ILE A 195 -2.00 14.06 4.83
CA ILE A 195 -3.05 14.63 5.68
C ILE A 195 -2.44 15.19 6.97
N HIS A 196 -1.50 14.48 7.57
CA HIS A 196 -0.80 14.93 8.77
C HIS A 196 -0.02 16.23 8.53
N LEU A 197 0.71 16.33 7.42
CA LEU A 197 1.45 17.54 7.04
C LEU A 197 0.50 18.71 6.74
N GLN A 198 -0.62 18.47 6.05
CA GLN A 198 -1.67 19.48 5.83
C GLN A 198 -2.23 20.00 7.15
N ASN A 199 -2.54 19.11 8.10
CA ASN A 199 -3.04 19.48 9.41
C ASN A 199 -2.01 20.28 10.26
N LYS A 200 -0.72 20.14 9.94
CA LYS A 200 0.36 20.95 10.53
C LYS A 200 0.53 22.31 9.86
N GLY A 201 -0.21 22.62 8.81
CA GLY A 201 -0.13 23.86 8.08
C GLY A 201 1.00 23.94 7.04
N GLU A 202 1.60 22.80 6.67
CA GLU A 202 2.55 22.75 5.55
C GLU A 202 1.87 23.17 4.25
N HIS A 203 2.58 23.94 3.42
CA HIS A 203 2.04 24.35 2.13
C HIS A 203 1.84 23.18 1.19
N LEU A 204 0.70 23.14 0.50
CA LEU A 204 0.38 22.04 -0.42
C LEU A 204 1.44 21.87 -1.51
N SER A 205 2.02 22.97 -2.02
CA SER A 205 3.14 22.93 -2.97
C SER A 205 4.34 22.16 -2.43
N ASP A 206 4.67 22.32 -1.13
CA ASP A 206 5.82 21.68 -0.50
C ASP A 206 5.54 20.20 -0.23
N ILE A 207 4.31 19.85 0.12
CA ILE A 207 3.86 18.45 0.25
C ILE A 207 3.94 17.74 -1.11
N ILE A 208 3.45 18.37 -2.18
CA ILE A 208 3.50 17.80 -3.54
C ILE A 208 4.96 17.63 -4.00
N ALA A 209 5.81 18.62 -3.77
CA ALA A 209 7.22 18.49 -4.09
C ALA A 209 7.87 17.37 -3.27
N GLY A 210 7.61 17.32 -1.96
CA GLY A 210 8.08 16.26 -1.07
C GLY A 210 7.70 14.85 -1.55
N LEU A 211 6.49 14.67 -2.07
CA LEU A 211 6.03 13.44 -2.71
C LEU A 211 6.92 13.02 -3.89
N HIS A 212 7.26 13.95 -4.77
CA HIS A 212 8.11 13.66 -5.94
C HIS A 212 9.54 13.32 -5.53
N TYR A 213 10.09 14.06 -4.56
CA TYR A 213 11.42 13.77 -4.02
C TYR A 213 11.46 12.43 -3.29
N GLY A 214 10.43 12.11 -2.49
CA GLY A 214 10.33 10.80 -1.84
C GLY A 214 10.14 9.65 -2.84
N ASN A 215 9.39 9.86 -3.93
CA ASN A 215 9.25 8.87 -5.00
C ASN A 215 10.60 8.62 -5.71
N ALA A 216 11.37 9.66 -5.99
CA ALA A 216 12.73 9.54 -6.52
C ALA A 216 13.65 8.82 -5.51
N ALA A 217 13.61 9.18 -4.22
CA ALA A 217 14.36 8.49 -3.16
C ALA A 217 14.10 6.98 -3.15
N ASN A 218 12.84 6.59 -3.31
CA ASN A 218 12.45 5.18 -3.38
C ASN A 218 13.07 4.48 -4.59
N TYR A 219 13.04 5.11 -5.76
CA TYR A 219 13.71 4.55 -6.94
C TYR A 219 15.21 4.34 -6.68
N PHE A 220 15.89 5.36 -6.18
CA PHE A 220 17.33 5.27 -5.92
C PHE A 220 17.66 4.24 -4.82
N SER A 221 16.88 4.17 -3.76
CA SER A 221 17.13 3.20 -2.67
C SER A 221 16.85 1.75 -3.07
N THR A 222 15.85 1.52 -3.94
CA THR A 222 15.42 0.15 -4.28
C THR A 222 16.08 -0.39 -5.55
N LEU A 223 16.21 0.44 -6.58
CA LEU A 223 16.74 0.01 -7.89
C LEU A 223 18.21 0.34 -8.07
N VAL A 224 18.69 1.45 -7.55
CA VAL A 224 20.12 1.81 -7.62
C VAL A 224 20.87 1.19 -6.44
N GLY A 225 20.40 1.37 -5.20
CA GLY A 225 21.08 0.87 -4.01
C GLY A 225 22.47 1.48 -3.86
N THR A 226 23.48 0.62 -3.75
CA THR A 226 24.91 1.01 -3.64
C THR A 226 25.65 1.04 -4.98
N ARG A 227 24.96 0.86 -6.12
CA ARG A 227 25.62 0.82 -7.43
C ARG A 227 26.07 2.21 -7.88
N GLU A 228 27.24 2.28 -8.46
CA GLU A 228 27.68 3.48 -9.16
C GLU A 228 27.00 3.56 -10.53
N LEU A 229 26.46 4.73 -10.85
CA LEU A 229 25.81 4.99 -12.13
C LEU A 229 26.81 5.60 -13.11
N ALA A 230 27.14 4.85 -14.14
CA ALA A 230 28.06 5.31 -15.18
C ALA A 230 27.39 6.35 -16.10
N THR A 231 28.14 7.39 -16.47
CA THR A 231 27.69 8.42 -17.42
C THR A 231 28.18 8.13 -18.83
N PRO A 232 27.46 8.54 -19.90
CA PRO A 232 26.18 9.28 -19.89
C PRO A 232 25.00 8.49 -19.34
N ALA A 233 24.12 9.17 -18.56
CA ALA A 233 22.90 8.61 -17.98
C ALA A 233 21.68 9.32 -18.57
N VAL A 234 20.66 8.56 -18.98
CA VAL A 234 19.43 9.12 -19.55
C VAL A 234 18.19 8.68 -18.82
N PHE A 235 17.19 9.57 -18.78
CA PHE A 235 15.88 9.33 -18.20
C PHE A 235 14.83 9.12 -19.31
N ILE A 236 14.12 7.99 -19.27
CA ILE A 236 13.14 7.58 -20.25
C ILE A 236 11.82 7.13 -19.57
N GLY A 237 10.79 6.92 -20.38
CA GLY A 237 9.47 6.49 -19.96
C GLY A 237 8.50 7.66 -19.74
N GLY A 238 7.23 7.34 -19.50
CA GLY A 238 6.16 8.33 -19.38
C GLY A 238 6.38 9.36 -18.26
N VAL A 239 7.04 8.95 -17.17
CA VAL A 239 7.33 9.83 -16.02
C VAL A 239 8.36 10.91 -16.35
N ALA A 240 9.21 10.73 -17.36
CA ALA A 240 10.12 11.76 -17.83
C ALA A 240 9.40 12.99 -18.45
N SER A 241 8.07 12.93 -18.67
CA SER A 241 7.26 14.08 -19.01
C SER A 241 6.89 14.96 -17.82
N ASN A 242 6.97 14.43 -16.59
CA ASN A 242 6.69 15.15 -15.36
C ASN A 242 7.92 15.98 -14.93
N ALA A 243 7.87 17.30 -15.18
CA ALA A 243 8.99 18.20 -14.89
C ALA A 243 9.41 18.22 -13.41
N LEU A 244 8.44 18.05 -12.49
CA LEU A 244 8.74 18.00 -11.06
C LEU A 244 9.46 16.70 -10.68
N GLN A 245 9.08 15.58 -11.31
CA GLN A 245 9.77 14.31 -11.09
C GLN A 245 11.19 14.34 -11.68
N VAL A 246 11.36 14.93 -12.86
CA VAL A 246 12.72 15.18 -13.45
C VAL A 246 13.57 16.00 -12.49
N ARG A 247 13.02 17.10 -11.93
CA ARG A 247 13.72 17.91 -10.92
C ARG A 247 14.12 17.08 -9.68
N ALA A 248 13.24 16.21 -9.22
CA ALA A 248 13.51 15.34 -8.09
C ALA A 248 14.61 14.31 -8.39
N PHE A 249 14.64 13.73 -9.60
CA PHE A 249 15.69 12.80 -10.02
C PHE A 249 17.04 13.51 -10.20
N HIS A 250 17.05 14.74 -10.72
CA HIS A 250 18.29 15.55 -10.81
C HIS A 250 18.91 15.85 -9.45
N HIS A 251 18.13 15.89 -8.37
CA HIS A 251 18.66 16.02 -7.02
C HIS A 251 19.60 14.86 -6.64
N TYR A 252 19.29 13.64 -7.10
CA TYR A 252 20.07 12.42 -6.83
C TYR A 252 21.15 12.15 -7.90
N LEU A 253 20.88 12.51 -9.16
CA LEU A 253 21.79 12.33 -10.29
C LEU A 253 21.81 13.58 -11.18
N PRO A 254 22.57 14.62 -10.83
CA PRO A 254 22.62 15.89 -11.56
C PRO A 254 23.06 15.76 -13.03
N SER A 255 23.85 14.73 -13.37
CA SER A 255 24.36 14.46 -14.72
C SER A 255 23.37 13.73 -15.63
N MET A 256 22.18 13.38 -15.14
CA MET A 256 21.15 12.68 -15.92
C MET A 256 20.52 13.63 -16.94
N GLU A 257 20.37 13.18 -18.17
CA GLU A 257 19.68 13.93 -19.23
C GLU A 257 18.39 13.21 -19.64
N LYS A 258 17.43 13.96 -20.12
CA LYS A 258 16.21 13.39 -20.70
C LYS A 258 16.53 12.98 -22.15
N ALA A 259 16.30 11.71 -22.49
CA ALA A 259 16.56 11.20 -23.84
C ALA A 259 15.62 11.84 -24.87
N PRO A 260 16.02 12.04 -26.13
CA PRO A 260 15.10 12.33 -27.22
C PRO A 260 14.05 11.23 -27.33
N HIS A 261 12.81 11.58 -27.68
CA HIS A 261 11.69 10.62 -27.81
C HIS A 261 11.45 9.74 -26.56
N TYR A 262 11.77 10.25 -25.39
CA TYR A 262 11.81 9.52 -24.10
C TYR A 262 10.55 8.71 -23.77
N THR A 263 9.38 9.06 -24.28
CA THR A 263 8.14 8.31 -24.06
C THR A 263 7.96 7.16 -25.05
N SER A 264 8.61 7.22 -26.22
CA SER A 264 8.33 6.33 -27.35
C SER A 264 9.49 5.40 -27.69
N LEU A 265 10.53 5.33 -26.83
CA LEU A 265 11.73 4.52 -27.12
C LEU A 265 11.44 3.02 -27.17
N GLY A 266 10.47 2.52 -26.39
CA GLY A 266 9.98 1.14 -26.53
C GLY A 266 9.39 0.88 -27.92
N ALA A 267 8.52 1.78 -28.39
CA ALA A 267 7.95 1.69 -29.74
C ALA A 267 9.03 1.76 -30.83
N LEU A 268 10.01 2.67 -30.68
CA LEU A 268 11.14 2.77 -31.59
C LEU A 268 11.94 1.45 -31.63
N GLY A 269 12.25 0.89 -30.46
CA GLY A 269 13.00 -0.35 -30.36
C GLY A 269 12.28 -1.54 -30.99
N ALA A 270 10.96 -1.63 -30.85
CA ALA A 270 10.17 -2.67 -31.53
C ALA A 270 10.23 -2.53 -33.06
N ALA A 271 10.15 -1.31 -33.61
CA ALA A 271 10.32 -1.07 -35.04
C ALA A 271 11.74 -1.39 -35.54
N LEU A 272 12.76 -0.99 -34.79
CA LEU A 272 14.16 -1.29 -35.11
C LEU A 272 14.45 -2.79 -35.09
N GLN A 273 13.92 -3.50 -34.12
CA GLN A 273 14.06 -4.95 -34.02
C GLN A 273 13.36 -5.66 -35.19
N ALA A 274 12.15 -5.22 -35.55
CA ALA A 274 11.44 -5.76 -36.70
C ALA A 274 12.26 -5.60 -37.98
N GLN A 275 12.93 -4.48 -38.15
CA GLN A 275 13.83 -4.21 -39.27
C GLN A 275 15.05 -5.12 -39.25
N LYS A 276 15.75 -5.20 -38.12
CA LYS A 276 16.94 -6.02 -37.90
C LYS A 276 16.68 -7.51 -38.15
N MET A 277 15.54 -8.01 -37.69
CA MET A 277 15.14 -9.41 -37.83
C MET A 277 14.48 -9.73 -39.19
N GLY A 278 14.24 -8.71 -40.01
CA GLY A 278 13.58 -8.86 -41.30
C GLY A 278 12.11 -9.31 -41.20
N TRP A 279 11.46 -8.99 -40.07
CA TRP A 279 10.05 -9.33 -39.87
C TRP A 279 9.15 -8.64 -40.91
N LYS A 280 8.13 -9.36 -41.36
CA LYS A 280 7.14 -8.84 -42.31
C LYS A 280 5.76 -9.13 -41.77
N LYS A 281 4.99 -8.10 -41.56
CA LYS A 281 3.58 -8.21 -41.19
C LYS A 281 2.82 -7.09 -41.88
N PRO A 282 2.00 -7.42 -42.89
CA PRO A 282 1.13 -6.46 -43.56
C PRO A 282 0.29 -5.69 -42.53
N PHE A 283 0.08 -4.42 -42.80
CA PHE A 283 -0.73 -3.56 -41.94
C PHE A 283 -2.20 -3.90 -42.11
N ASP A 284 -2.76 -4.66 -41.18
CA ASP A 284 -4.15 -5.11 -41.16
C ASP A 284 -4.72 -4.89 -39.75
N LEU A 285 -5.82 -4.17 -39.66
CA LEU A 285 -6.51 -3.83 -38.43
C LEU A 285 -7.83 -4.57 -38.22
N SER A 286 -8.17 -5.51 -39.12
CA SER A 286 -9.45 -6.23 -39.07
C SER A 286 -9.69 -6.95 -37.73
N GLY A 287 -8.64 -7.45 -37.10
CA GLY A 287 -8.70 -8.02 -35.74
C GLY A 287 -9.11 -7.05 -34.62
N LEU A 288 -8.99 -5.72 -34.84
CA LEU A 288 -9.41 -4.70 -33.89
C LEU A 288 -10.78 -4.08 -34.24
N GLU A 289 -11.41 -4.48 -35.35
CA GLU A 289 -12.72 -3.98 -35.77
C GLU A 289 -13.87 -4.70 -35.08
N ALA A 290 -13.68 -5.98 -34.76
CA ALA A 290 -14.63 -6.71 -33.96
C ALA A 290 -14.66 -6.10 -32.54
N PRO A 291 -15.85 -5.79 -31.97
CA PRO A 291 -15.91 -5.55 -30.55
C PRO A 291 -15.28 -6.78 -29.88
N THR A 292 -14.19 -6.57 -29.18
CA THR A 292 -13.64 -7.63 -28.35
C THR A 292 -14.66 -7.89 -27.25
N SER A 293 -15.62 -8.75 -27.52
CA SER A 293 -16.20 -9.55 -26.47
C SER A 293 -15.05 -10.45 -26.00
N LEU A 294 -14.15 -9.91 -25.17
CA LEU A 294 -13.44 -10.79 -24.27
C LEU A 294 -14.57 -11.52 -23.55
N SER A 295 -14.76 -12.77 -23.95
CA SER A 295 -15.81 -13.58 -23.36
C SER A 295 -15.44 -13.69 -21.87
N ARG A 296 -16.45 -13.80 -21.03
CA ARG A 296 -16.25 -14.08 -19.59
C ARG A 296 -15.34 -15.31 -19.40
N GLU A 297 -15.26 -16.19 -20.39
CA GLU A 297 -14.40 -17.37 -20.49
C GLU A 297 -12.89 -17.06 -20.45
N ASP A 298 -12.47 -15.81 -20.76
CA ASP A 298 -11.06 -15.39 -20.70
C ASP A 298 -10.63 -14.81 -19.34
N LEU A 299 -11.56 -14.71 -18.37
CA LEU A 299 -11.23 -14.24 -17.03
C LEU A 299 -10.58 -15.36 -16.21
N PRO A 300 -9.45 -15.08 -15.51
CA PRO A 300 -8.90 -16.07 -14.60
C PRO A 300 -9.86 -16.27 -13.42
N GLU A 301 -10.46 -17.42 -13.32
CA GLU A 301 -11.42 -17.75 -12.27
C GLU A 301 -10.75 -18.50 -11.10
N THR A 302 -11.33 -18.36 -9.92
CA THR A 302 -11.00 -19.14 -8.73
C THR A 302 -12.28 -19.67 -8.08
N THR A 303 -12.13 -20.44 -7.03
CA THR A 303 -13.25 -21.14 -6.41
C THR A 303 -14.17 -20.19 -5.65
N ARG A 304 -15.47 -20.42 -5.68
CA ARG A 304 -16.45 -19.70 -4.87
C ARG A 304 -16.08 -19.73 -3.38
N LEU A 305 -16.32 -18.60 -2.71
CA LEU A 305 -16.10 -18.46 -1.26
C LEU A 305 -17.24 -19.14 -0.50
N GLU A 306 -16.87 -20.13 0.28
CA GLU A 306 -17.77 -20.85 1.17
C GLU A 306 -17.05 -21.15 2.48
N LEU A 307 -17.67 -20.89 3.60
CA LEU A 307 -17.16 -21.23 4.92
C LEU A 307 -17.76 -22.57 5.36
N LYS A 308 -16.94 -23.62 5.47
CA LYS A 308 -17.39 -25.01 5.72
C LYS A 308 -16.80 -25.64 6.98
N LEU A 309 -15.57 -25.29 7.34
CA LEU A 309 -14.79 -25.93 8.39
C LEU A 309 -14.71 -25.05 9.64
N THR A 310 -14.72 -23.74 9.45
CA THR A 310 -14.53 -22.75 10.52
C THR A 310 -15.86 -22.36 11.15
N ASP A 311 -15.95 -22.46 12.47
CA ASP A 311 -17.06 -21.85 13.21
C ASP A 311 -16.84 -20.34 13.28
N PHE A 312 -17.80 -19.58 12.75
CA PHE A 312 -17.73 -18.13 12.67
C PHE A 312 -18.77 -17.49 13.58
N PRO A 313 -18.38 -16.89 14.71
CA PRO A 313 -19.30 -16.20 15.59
C PRO A 313 -19.82 -14.93 14.90
N SER A 314 -21.07 -15.01 14.44
CA SER A 314 -21.76 -13.88 13.77
C SER A 314 -22.11 -12.78 14.75
N ASP A 315 -22.42 -13.14 16.00
CA ASP A 315 -22.64 -12.20 17.08
C ASP A 315 -21.33 -11.98 17.87
N ASN A 316 -20.88 -10.73 17.86
CA ASN A 316 -19.70 -10.25 18.56
C ASN A 316 -20.06 -9.24 19.67
N SER A 317 -21.34 -9.16 20.02
CA SER A 317 -21.84 -8.32 21.11
C SER A 317 -21.30 -8.82 22.45
N LEU A 318 -21.14 -7.89 23.37
CA LEU A 318 -20.76 -8.20 24.74
C LEU A 318 -22.02 -8.42 25.58
N GLU A 319 -22.18 -9.63 26.07
CA GLU A 319 -23.24 -10.01 26.99
C GLU A 319 -22.71 -10.05 28.44
N TYR A 320 -22.55 -8.89 29.04
CA TYR A 320 -22.18 -8.78 30.44
C TYR A 320 -23.19 -7.94 31.22
N SER A 321 -23.66 -8.44 32.32
CA SER A 321 -24.53 -7.71 33.26
C SER A 321 -23.86 -7.64 34.63
N PHE A 322 -23.73 -6.44 35.18
CA PHE A 322 -23.32 -6.29 36.57
C PHE A 322 -24.39 -6.91 37.49
N GLY A 323 -23.93 -7.77 38.41
CA GLY A 323 -24.79 -8.39 39.41
C GLY A 323 -25.43 -7.37 40.34
N GLU A 324 -26.37 -7.84 41.17
CA GLU A 324 -27.08 -7.00 42.16
C GLU A 324 -26.18 -6.54 43.34
N ASP A 325 -24.96 -7.09 43.47
CA ASP A 325 -23.99 -6.66 44.50
C ASP A 325 -23.51 -5.23 44.21
N LYS A 326 -23.71 -4.36 45.21
CA LYS A 326 -23.32 -2.94 45.11
C LYS A 326 -21.85 -2.68 45.40
N ARG A 327 -21.07 -3.68 45.79
CA ARG A 327 -19.62 -3.51 46.00
C ARG A 327 -18.91 -3.35 44.66
N PRO A 328 -17.99 -2.39 44.58
CA PRO A 328 -17.17 -2.24 43.35
C PRO A 328 -16.40 -3.55 43.05
N MET A 329 -16.51 -4.04 41.80
CA MET A 329 -15.82 -5.20 41.31
C MET A 329 -14.37 -4.86 40.95
N GLU A 330 -13.42 -5.68 41.31
CA GLU A 330 -12.03 -5.52 40.83
C GLU A 330 -11.94 -5.68 39.33
N ALA A 331 -11.31 -4.72 38.65
CA ALA A 331 -11.19 -4.72 37.21
C ALA A 331 -9.78 -4.27 36.74
N TYR A 332 -9.39 -4.74 35.55
CA TYR A 332 -8.12 -4.44 34.90
C TYR A 332 -8.37 -3.94 33.50
N LEU A 333 -7.77 -2.81 33.14
CA LEU A 333 -7.99 -2.16 31.84
C LEU A 333 -6.78 -2.38 30.93
N GLY A 334 -7.00 -2.99 29.79
CA GLY A 334 -6.03 -3.04 28.70
C GLY A 334 -6.45 -2.13 27.56
N ILE A 335 -5.52 -1.36 27.01
CA ILE A 335 -5.76 -0.45 25.89
C ILE A 335 -4.76 -0.79 24.78
N ASP A 336 -5.28 -1.05 23.58
CA ASP A 336 -4.46 -1.26 22.39
C ASP A 336 -4.59 -0.05 21.46
N ILE A 337 -3.49 0.68 21.30
CA ILE A 337 -3.40 1.94 20.57
C ILE A 337 -2.71 1.70 19.24
N GLY A 338 -3.50 1.34 18.23
CA GLY A 338 -3.02 1.20 16.87
C GLY A 338 -3.02 2.52 16.10
N SER A 339 -2.32 2.54 14.97
CA SER A 339 -2.26 3.69 14.06
C SER A 339 -3.61 4.04 13.43
N THR A 340 -4.44 3.03 13.16
CA THR A 340 -5.78 3.19 12.54
C THR A 340 -6.88 3.21 13.60
N THR A 341 -6.79 2.34 14.60
CA THR A 341 -7.86 2.13 15.60
C THR A 341 -7.28 2.04 16.99
N THR A 342 -8.03 2.59 17.96
CA THR A 342 -7.76 2.46 19.39
C THR A 342 -8.91 1.70 20.03
N LYS A 343 -8.60 0.74 20.87
CA LYS A 343 -9.60 -0.13 21.52
C LYS A 343 -9.17 -0.46 22.93
N TYR A 344 -10.15 -0.77 23.77
CA TYR A 344 -9.88 -1.30 25.10
C TYR A 344 -10.72 -2.55 25.40
N ALA A 345 -10.20 -3.32 26.33
CA ALA A 345 -10.91 -4.39 27.03
C ALA A 345 -10.75 -4.18 28.54
N LEU A 346 -11.87 -4.12 29.25
CA LEU A 346 -11.93 -4.14 30.69
C LEU A 346 -12.28 -5.55 31.11
N ILE A 347 -11.48 -6.17 31.97
CA ILE A 347 -11.69 -7.52 32.49
C ILE A 347 -11.89 -7.50 33.99
N ASP A 348 -12.63 -8.46 34.52
CA ASP A 348 -12.76 -8.70 35.95
C ASP A 348 -11.57 -9.51 36.51
N SER A 349 -11.64 -9.85 37.80
CA SER A 349 -10.61 -10.68 38.44
C SER A 349 -10.49 -12.08 37.84
N ASP A 350 -11.55 -12.65 37.28
CA ASP A 350 -11.54 -13.98 36.67
C ASP A 350 -11.04 -13.96 35.22
N GLY A 351 -11.00 -12.76 34.62
CA GLY A 351 -10.53 -12.53 33.26
C GLY A 351 -11.65 -12.42 32.24
N ALA A 352 -12.90 -12.39 32.66
CA ALA A 352 -14.02 -12.17 31.76
C ALA A 352 -14.07 -10.69 31.30
N ILE A 353 -14.35 -10.48 30.00
CA ILE A 353 -14.54 -9.11 29.47
C ILE A 353 -15.85 -8.56 30.01
N ILE A 354 -15.79 -7.50 30.78
CA ILE A 354 -16.95 -6.79 31.35
C ILE A 354 -17.33 -5.56 30.55
N HIS A 355 -16.36 -4.99 29.83
CA HIS A 355 -16.63 -3.88 28.91
C HIS A 355 -15.57 -3.83 27.81
N LYS A 356 -15.96 -3.40 26.61
CA LYS A 356 -15.03 -3.20 25.48
C LYS A 356 -15.49 -2.05 24.60
N HIS A 357 -14.53 -1.40 23.94
CA HIS A 357 -14.83 -0.38 22.93
C HIS A 357 -13.77 -0.35 21.83
N TYR A 358 -14.17 0.07 20.63
CA TYR A 358 -13.35 0.07 19.45
C TYR A 358 -13.65 1.32 18.60
N VAL A 359 -12.67 2.19 18.39
CA VAL A 359 -12.83 3.47 17.66
C VAL A 359 -11.67 3.75 16.73
N GLN A 360 -11.87 4.67 15.79
CA GLN A 360 -10.82 5.16 14.90
C GLN A 360 -9.84 6.07 15.65
N THR A 361 -8.53 5.87 15.51
CA THR A 361 -7.48 6.69 16.15
C THR A 361 -7.37 8.09 15.54
N GLN A 362 -7.63 8.23 14.24
CA GLN A 362 -7.64 9.52 13.52
C GLN A 362 -6.33 10.33 13.67
N GLY A 363 -5.18 9.67 13.91
CA GLY A 363 -3.89 10.32 14.16
C GLY A 363 -3.77 11.06 15.50
N LYS A 364 -4.76 10.92 16.41
CA LYS A 364 -4.86 11.61 17.71
C LYS A 364 -4.95 10.61 18.87
N PRO A 365 -3.91 9.77 19.08
CA PRO A 365 -4.00 8.64 20.01
C PRO A 365 -4.28 9.08 21.46
N ILE A 366 -3.78 10.22 21.91
CA ILE A 366 -3.97 10.70 23.28
C ILE A 366 -5.41 11.18 23.49
N GLU A 367 -5.91 12.04 22.58
CA GLU A 367 -7.27 12.59 22.66
C GLU A 367 -8.32 11.49 22.55
N VAL A 368 -8.11 10.52 21.63
CA VAL A 368 -8.99 9.38 21.47
C VAL A 368 -8.99 8.50 22.72
N SER A 369 -7.80 8.21 23.28
CA SER A 369 -7.70 7.42 24.52
C SER A 369 -8.36 8.14 25.69
N ARG A 370 -8.22 9.47 25.80
CA ARG A 370 -8.93 10.28 26.79
C ARG A 370 -10.43 10.16 26.66
N GLY A 371 -10.96 10.30 25.43
CA GLY A 371 -12.40 10.14 25.15
C GLY A 371 -12.91 8.76 25.54
N LEU A 372 -12.13 7.70 25.22
CA LEU A 372 -12.47 6.32 25.63
C LEU A 372 -12.53 6.15 27.14
N ILE A 373 -11.59 6.72 27.91
CA ILE A 373 -11.61 6.68 29.38
C ILE A 373 -12.82 7.44 29.94
N GLN A 374 -13.18 8.59 29.36
CA GLN A 374 -14.37 9.35 29.76
C GLN A 374 -15.67 8.56 29.49
N THR A 375 -15.76 7.90 28.34
CA THR A 375 -16.89 7.01 28.01
C THR A 375 -16.97 5.87 29.00
N LEU A 376 -15.85 5.15 29.21
CA LEU A 376 -15.77 4.06 30.18
C LEU A 376 -16.22 4.49 31.57
N ARG A 377 -15.72 5.64 32.06
CA ARG A 377 -16.13 6.18 33.34
C ARG A 377 -17.65 6.36 33.46
N GLY A 378 -18.30 6.93 32.42
CA GLY A 378 -19.75 7.14 32.42
C GLY A 378 -20.57 5.86 32.46
N GLU A 379 -20.03 4.75 31.92
CA GLU A 379 -20.73 3.48 31.80
C GLU A 379 -20.53 2.54 32.99
N VAL A 380 -19.39 2.66 33.70
CA VAL A 380 -19.04 1.76 34.82
C VAL A 380 -19.02 2.46 36.18
N ASP A 381 -19.43 3.73 36.26
CA ASP A 381 -19.30 4.60 37.45
C ASP A 381 -19.79 3.91 38.73
N GLY A 382 -18.90 3.86 39.74
CA GLY A 382 -19.17 3.26 41.05
C GLY A 382 -19.32 1.74 41.05
N ARG A 383 -19.24 1.05 39.90
CA ARG A 383 -19.39 -0.41 39.81
C ARG A 383 -18.08 -1.19 39.79
N ILE A 384 -16.97 -0.52 39.52
CA ILE A 384 -15.65 -1.12 39.46
C ILE A 384 -14.65 -0.42 40.38
N SER A 385 -13.68 -1.21 40.89
CA SER A 385 -12.43 -0.75 41.49
C SER A 385 -11.33 -1.07 40.49
N LEU A 386 -10.84 -0.07 39.74
CA LEU A 386 -9.82 -0.27 38.72
C LEU A 386 -8.46 -0.49 39.38
N ARG A 387 -7.87 -1.67 39.18
CA ARG A 387 -6.61 -2.10 39.82
C ARG A 387 -5.37 -1.71 39.04
N GLY A 388 -5.53 -1.35 37.76
CA GLY A 388 -4.43 -0.88 36.94
C GLY A 388 -4.81 -0.73 35.47
N ILE A 389 -3.90 -0.13 34.72
CA ILE A 389 -4.01 0.16 33.30
C ILE A 389 -2.80 -0.42 32.58
N ALA A 390 -3.03 -1.21 31.52
CA ALA A 390 -2.00 -1.68 30.60
C ALA A 390 -2.18 -1.05 29.23
N THR A 391 -1.09 -0.75 28.54
CA THR A 391 -1.10 -0.24 27.17
C THR A 391 -0.27 -1.10 26.25
N THR A 392 -0.77 -1.31 25.01
CA THR A 392 -0.11 -2.00 23.91
C THR A 392 -0.35 -1.31 22.58
N GLY A 393 0.17 -1.86 21.49
CA GLY A 393 0.07 -1.26 20.16
C GLY A 393 1.16 -0.22 19.86
N SER A 394 1.11 0.39 18.68
CA SER A 394 2.12 1.35 18.21
C SER A 394 2.18 2.64 19.05
N GLY A 395 1.04 3.08 19.61
CA GLY A 395 0.94 4.26 20.49
C GLY A 395 1.13 3.98 21.99
N ARG A 396 1.46 2.74 22.39
CA ARG A 396 1.51 2.29 23.79
C ARG A 396 2.35 3.16 24.71
N LYS A 397 3.52 3.62 24.25
CA LYS A 397 4.44 4.41 25.08
C LYS A 397 3.85 5.78 25.40
N VAL A 398 3.43 6.52 24.38
CA VAL A 398 2.89 7.87 24.51
C VAL A 398 1.59 7.91 25.33
N VAL A 399 0.68 6.97 25.05
CA VAL A 399 -0.58 6.87 25.80
C VAL A 399 -0.35 6.26 27.18
N GLY A 400 0.58 5.32 27.31
CA GLY A 400 0.97 4.75 28.60
C GLY A 400 1.52 5.80 29.57
N GLU A 401 2.35 6.72 29.09
CA GLU A 401 2.83 7.86 29.88
C GLU A 401 1.70 8.83 30.25
N PHE A 402 0.79 9.11 29.31
CA PHE A 402 -0.37 9.94 29.57
C PHE A 402 -1.28 9.37 30.66
N LEU A 403 -1.56 8.05 30.57
CA LEU A 403 -2.44 7.35 31.50
C LEU A 403 -1.73 6.86 32.76
N GLU A 404 -0.43 7.09 32.90
CA GLU A 404 0.40 6.49 33.96
C GLU A 404 0.23 4.98 34.05
N ALA A 405 0.27 4.32 32.88
CA ALA A 405 0.00 2.89 32.78
C ALA A 405 0.94 2.08 33.67
N ASP A 406 0.40 1.11 34.39
CA ASP A 406 1.12 0.21 35.29
C ASP A 406 1.94 -0.81 34.52
N LEU A 407 1.51 -1.11 33.26
CA LEU A 407 2.21 -2.01 32.34
C LEU A 407 2.19 -1.43 30.92
N ILE A 408 3.35 -1.36 30.29
CA ILE A 408 3.49 -1.06 28.86
C ILE A 408 4.09 -2.31 28.20
N ILE A 409 3.30 -3.00 27.39
CA ILE A 409 3.67 -4.28 26.78
C ILE A 409 3.70 -4.18 25.26
N ASP A 410 4.59 -4.91 24.60
CA ASP A 410 4.61 -4.97 23.14
C ASP A 410 3.41 -5.76 22.59
N GLU A 411 3.04 -5.46 21.34
CA GLU A 411 1.83 -6.00 20.74
C GLU A 411 1.90 -7.49 20.40
N ILE A 412 3.11 -8.04 20.15
CA ILE A 412 3.29 -9.47 19.90
C ILE A 412 2.96 -10.26 21.16
N THR A 413 3.55 -9.86 22.29
CA THR A 413 3.29 -10.45 23.59
C THR A 413 1.83 -10.30 24.02
N ALA A 414 1.22 -9.13 23.77
CA ALA A 414 -0.18 -8.88 24.10
C ALA A 414 -1.13 -9.78 23.29
N HIS A 415 -0.95 -9.88 21.98
CA HIS A 415 -1.77 -10.77 21.14
C HIS A 415 -1.57 -12.24 21.49
N ALA A 416 -0.34 -12.68 21.72
CA ALA A 416 -0.03 -14.05 22.16
C ALA A 416 -0.72 -14.37 23.49
N ARG A 417 -0.62 -13.46 24.48
CA ARG A 417 -1.27 -13.64 25.77
C ARG A 417 -2.79 -13.75 25.64
N GLY A 418 -3.41 -12.85 24.87
CA GLY A 418 -4.86 -12.90 24.63
C GLY A 418 -5.32 -14.17 23.92
N ALA A 419 -4.54 -14.64 22.94
CA ALA A 419 -4.87 -15.86 22.20
C ALA A 419 -4.78 -17.12 23.09
N ILE A 420 -3.74 -17.22 23.93
CA ILE A 420 -3.53 -18.34 24.87
C ILE A 420 -4.65 -18.38 25.92
N GLU A 421 -5.15 -17.25 26.40
CA GLU A 421 -6.29 -17.19 27.32
C GLU A 421 -7.57 -17.72 26.70
N VAL A 422 -7.77 -17.50 25.39
CA VAL A 422 -8.93 -18.02 24.66
C VAL A 422 -8.79 -19.50 24.36
N ASP A 423 -7.62 -19.91 23.91
CA ASP A 423 -7.30 -21.31 23.56
C ASP A 423 -5.83 -21.64 23.86
N PRO A 424 -5.57 -22.34 24.98
CA PRO A 424 -4.20 -22.69 25.36
C PRO A 424 -3.45 -23.62 24.39
N ALA A 425 -4.17 -24.26 23.46
CA ALA A 425 -3.58 -25.16 22.47
C ALA A 425 -3.23 -24.47 21.15
N ILE A 426 -3.37 -23.14 21.07
CA ILE A 426 -3.07 -22.37 19.85
C ILE A 426 -1.57 -22.45 19.53
N ASP A 427 -1.23 -22.66 18.26
CA ASP A 427 0.15 -22.74 17.79
C ASP A 427 0.54 -21.63 16.80
N SER A 428 -0.47 -20.99 16.18
CA SER A 428 -0.24 -19.92 15.21
C SER A 428 -1.29 -18.82 15.35
N ILE A 429 -0.86 -17.57 15.24
CA ILE A 429 -1.75 -16.41 15.23
C ILE A 429 -1.56 -15.67 13.91
N PHE A 430 -2.66 -15.46 13.20
CA PHE A 430 -2.78 -14.54 12.08
C PHE A 430 -3.47 -13.28 12.59
N GLU A 431 -2.75 -12.18 12.68
CA GLU A 431 -3.32 -10.89 13.04
C GLU A 431 -3.24 -9.96 11.83
N ILE A 432 -4.40 -9.48 11.38
CA ILE A 432 -4.49 -8.48 10.33
C ILE A 432 -5.17 -7.24 10.90
N GLY A 433 -4.34 -6.23 11.18
CA GLY A 433 -4.78 -4.91 11.60
C GLY A 433 -5.12 -3.99 10.43
N GLY A 434 -5.32 -2.71 10.74
CA GLY A 434 -5.60 -1.70 9.72
C GLY A 434 -4.40 -1.40 8.83
N GLN A 435 -3.23 -1.15 9.42
CA GLN A 435 -1.98 -0.83 8.70
C GLN A 435 -0.89 -1.88 8.91
N ASP A 436 -0.97 -2.63 9.99
CA ASP A 436 -0.04 -3.67 10.35
C ASP A 436 -0.68 -5.03 10.19
N SER A 437 0.13 -6.03 9.90
CA SER A 437 -0.26 -7.44 9.92
C SER A 437 0.88 -8.24 10.50
N LYS A 438 0.56 -9.23 11.32
CA LYS A 438 1.53 -10.02 12.07
C LYS A 438 1.24 -11.50 11.94
N PHE A 439 2.29 -12.27 11.83
CA PHE A 439 2.29 -13.70 12.04
C PHE A 439 3.06 -14.01 13.32
N ILE A 440 2.48 -14.81 14.21
CA ILE A 440 3.14 -15.23 15.45
C ILE A 440 2.98 -16.75 15.55
N SER A 441 4.08 -17.48 15.67
CA SER A 441 4.08 -18.87 16.05
C SER A 441 4.33 -18.99 17.57
N LEU A 442 3.67 -19.96 18.19
CA LEU A 442 3.70 -20.16 19.63
C LEU A 442 4.31 -21.52 19.98
N ASP A 443 5.06 -21.56 21.07
CA ASP A 443 5.42 -22.77 21.77
C ASP A 443 4.67 -22.80 23.11
N ALA A 444 3.57 -23.53 23.13
CA ALA A 444 2.70 -23.79 24.31
C ALA A 444 2.32 -22.54 25.15
N THR A 445 3.26 -21.66 25.46
CA THR A 445 3.06 -20.52 26.38
C THR A 445 3.72 -19.21 25.94
N HIS A 446 4.60 -19.24 24.94
CA HIS A 446 5.39 -18.08 24.52
C HIS A 446 5.47 -17.94 23.01
N PRO A 447 5.63 -16.71 22.48
CA PRO A 447 5.99 -16.51 21.09
C PRO A 447 7.35 -17.17 20.78
N LEU A 448 7.35 -18.05 19.76
CA LEU A 448 8.56 -18.73 19.29
C LEU A 448 9.22 -17.94 18.16
N ASP A 449 8.43 -17.49 17.20
CA ASP A 449 8.87 -16.67 16.07
C ASP A 449 7.72 -15.73 15.66
N PHE A 450 8.07 -14.60 15.08
CA PHE A 450 7.07 -13.68 14.55
C PHE A 450 7.63 -12.89 13.37
N ASP A 451 6.75 -12.40 12.53
CA ASP A 451 7.06 -11.37 11.52
C ASP A 451 5.90 -10.41 11.37
N MET A 452 6.20 -9.25 10.81
CA MET A 452 5.25 -8.19 10.53
C MET A 452 5.43 -7.68 9.10
N ASN A 453 4.37 -7.13 8.52
CA ASN A 453 4.52 -6.40 7.28
C ASN A 453 5.47 -5.20 7.48
N LYS A 454 6.48 -5.05 6.63
CA LYS A 454 7.53 -4.01 6.80
C LYS A 454 7.03 -2.62 6.39
N VAL A 455 6.58 -2.46 5.15
CA VAL A 455 6.21 -1.14 4.58
C VAL A 455 5.05 -1.23 3.59
N CYS A 456 4.40 -2.38 3.46
CA CYS A 456 3.40 -2.64 2.43
C CYS A 456 2.01 -2.81 3.04
N ALA A 457 1.03 -2.04 2.57
CA ALA A 457 -0.37 -2.19 2.98
C ALA A 457 -1.06 -3.43 2.36
N ALA A 458 -0.47 -4.06 1.34
CA ALA A 458 -0.99 -5.30 0.79
C ALA A 458 -0.95 -6.40 1.87
N GLY A 459 -2.06 -7.05 2.13
CA GLY A 459 -2.19 -7.98 3.25
C GLY A 459 -2.60 -7.34 4.57
N THR A 460 -3.05 -6.07 4.57
CA THR A 460 -3.62 -5.37 5.73
C THR A 460 -5.08 -4.97 5.49
N GLY A 461 -5.79 -4.58 6.54
CA GLY A 461 -7.17 -4.09 6.42
C GLY A 461 -7.32 -2.87 5.52
N SER A 462 -6.31 -1.98 5.49
CA SER A 462 -6.32 -0.81 4.60
C SER A 462 -6.32 -1.17 3.12
N PHE A 463 -5.72 -2.31 2.73
CA PHE A 463 -5.80 -2.81 1.36
C PHE A 463 -7.25 -3.03 0.93
N LEU A 464 -8.03 -3.76 1.72
CA LEU A 464 -9.45 -3.99 1.42
C LEU A 464 -10.27 -2.71 1.50
N HIS A 465 -10.03 -1.87 2.51
CA HIS A 465 -10.77 -0.63 2.72
C HIS A 465 -10.62 0.34 1.54
N GLU A 466 -9.40 0.56 1.06
CA GLU A 466 -9.15 1.45 -0.09
C GLU A 466 -9.81 0.92 -1.37
N LEU A 467 -9.71 -0.39 -1.64
CA LEU A 467 -10.30 -0.98 -2.85
C LEU A 467 -11.83 -1.09 -2.76
N ALA A 468 -12.40 -1.36 -1.58
CA ALA A 468 -13.84 -1.31 -1.36
C ALA A 468 -14.41 0.09 -1.61
N ASN A 469 -13.73 1.13 -1.12
CA ASN A 469 -14.11 2.53 -1.35
C ASN A 469 -14.09 2.88 -2.85
N LYS A 470 -13.07 2.41 -3.61
CA LYS A 470 -12.99 2.59 -5.06
C LYS A 470 -14.15 1.93 -5.79
N MET A 471 -14.59 0.76 -5.31
CA MET A 471 -15.76 0.05 -5.82
C MET A 471 -17.08 0.59 -5.28
N LYS A 472 -17.09 1.62 -4.42
CA LYS A 472 -18.26 2.19 -3.73
C LYS A 472 -19.03 1.17 -2.89
N ILE A 473 -18.30 0.26 -2.26
CA ILE A 473 -18.85 -0.80 -1.39
C ILE A 473 -18.45 -0.50 0.06
N ASN A 474 -19.43 -0.53 0.96
CA ASN A 474 -19.16 -0.40 2.38
C ASN A 474 -18.40 -1.66 2.88
N ILE A 475 -17.21 -1.45 3.44
CA ILE A 475 -16.39 -2.54 3.96
C ILE A 475 -17.07 -3.26 5.14
N VAL A 476 -17.91 -2.57 5.89
CA VAL A 476 -18.65 -3.12 7.03
C VAL A 476 -19.99 -3.70 6.53
N GLY A 477 -20.15 -5.00 6.63
CA GLY A 477 -21.36 -5.72 6.22
C GLY A 477 -21.46 -5.97 4.73
N GLN A 478 -21.69 -4.95 3.90
CA GLN A 478 -21.96 -5.10 2.47
C GLN A 478 -20.84 -5.85 1.71
N PHE A 479 -19.56 -5.59 2.01
CA PHE A 479 -18.45 -6.22 1.31
C PHE A 479 -18.48 -7.75 1.42
N GLN A 480 -18.70 -8.29 2.63
CA GLN A 480 -18.76 -9.75 2.82
C GLN A 480 -19.99 -10.37 2.16
N GLU A 481 -21.13 -9.68 2.16
CA GLU A 481 -22.35 -10.18 1.53
C GLU A 481 -22.18 -10.30 0.01
N VAL A 482 -21.62 -9.25 -0.60
CA VAL A 482 -21.33 -9.22 -2.04
C VAL A 482 -20.29 -10.29 -2.43
N ALA A 483 -19.22 -10.46 -1.63
CA ALA A 483 -18.20 -11.46 -1.87
C ALA A 483 -18.72 -12.90 -1.76
N LEU A 484 -19.51 -13.21 -0.74
CA LEU A 484 -20.07 -14.56 -0.52
C LEU A 484 -21.16 -14.93 -1.54
N ALA A 485 -21.83 -13.93 -2.12
CA ALA A 485 -22.81 -14.14 -3.18
C ALA A 485 -22.19 -14.40 -4.56
N ALA A 486 -20.88 -14.13 -4.74
CA ALA A 486 -20.18 -14.31 -6.01
C ALA A 486 -20.15 -15.77 -6.44
N GLU A 487 -20.44 -16.03 -7.72
CA GLU A 487 -20.45 -17.39 -8.29
C GLU A 487 -19.11 -17.78 -8.91
N ASN A 488 -18.43 -16.84 -9.59
CA ASN A 488 -17.19 -17.08 -10.31
C ASN A 488 -16.13 -16.02 -9.93
N PRO A 489 -15.56 -16.08 -8.71
CA PRO A 489 -14.58 -15.13 -8.26
C PRO A 489 -13.39 -15.03 -9.23
N VAL A 490 -12.95 -13.80 -9.53
CA VAL A 490 -11.79 -13.55 -10.36
C VAL A 490 -10.52 -13.87 -9.58
N ASN A 491 -9.61 -14.64 -10.16
CA ASN A 491 -8.29 -14.89 -9.58
C ASN A 491 -7.40 -13.66 -9.75
N LEU A 492 -7.35 -12.83 -8.73
CA LEU A 492 -6.52 -11.63 -8.68
C LEU A 492 -5.11 -11.98 -8.17
N ALA A 493 -4.08 -11.39 -8.79
CA ALA A 493 -2.71 -11.57 -8.34
C ALA A 493 -2.44 -10.91 -6.97
N ASP A 494 -1.38 -11.34 -6.29
CA ASP A 494 -0.90 -10.75 -5.02
C ASP A 494 -0.10 -9.47 -5.28
N ARG A 495 -0.79 -8.37 -5.59
CA ARG A 495 -0.23 -7.07 -5.94
C ARG A 495 -0.50 -6.00 -4.87
N CYS A 496 0.23 -4.88 -4.96
CA CYS A 496 -0.06 -3.72 -4.13
C CYS A 496 -1.41 -3.08 -4.52
N THR A 497 -1.96 -2.27 -3.63
CA THR A 497 -3.27 -1.60 -3.79
C THR A 497 -3.38 -0.81 -5.10
N VAL A 498 -2.28 -0.15 -5.53
CA VAL A 498 -2.26 0.66 -6.76
C VAL A 498 -2.43 -0.19 -8.01
N PHE A 499 -1.67 -1.27 -8.10
CA PHE A 499 -1.75 -2.18 -9.24
C PHE A 499 -3.04 -2.97 -9.24
N MET A 500 -3.52 -3.36 -8.06
CA MET A 500 -4.81 -4.02 -7.91
C MET A 500 -5.96 -3.14 -8.41
N GLU A 501 -5.93 -1.83 -8.15
CA GLU A 501 -6.93 -0.90 -8.67
C GLU A 501 -6.97 -0.91 -10.20
N SER A 502 -5.80 -0.90 -10.85
CA SER A 502 -5.71 -1.01 -12.32
C SER A 502 -6.25 -2.34 -12.84
N ASP A 503 -5.95 -3.43 -12.14
CA ASP A 503 -6.45 -4.77 -12.49
C ASP A 503 -7.98 -4.82 -12.36
N LEU A 504 -8.55 -4.27 -11.27
CA LEU A 504 -10.01 -4.20 -11.08
C LEU A 504 -10.69 -3.43 -12.23
N VAL A 505 -10.17 -2.28 -12.62
CA VAL A 505 -10.70 -1.50 -13.74
C VAL A 505 -10.63 -2.31 -15.03
N SER A 506 -9.50 -2.96 -15.30
CA SER A 506 -9.32 -3.81 -16.48
C SER A 506 -10.32 -4.97 -16.53
N TYR A 507 -10.53 -5.65 -15.40
CA TYR A 507 -11.47 -6.78 -15.35
C TYR A 507 -12.94 -6.32 -15.42
N LEU A 508 -13.30 -5.18 -14.85
CA LEU A 508 -14.64 -4.59 -15.02
C LEU A 508 -14.92 -4.29 -16.49
N GLN A 509 -13.95 -3.74 -17.23
CA GLN A 509 -14.08 -3.48 -18.67
C GLN A 509 -14.19 -4.77 -19.50
N LYS A 510 -13.62 -5.87 -18.99
CA LYS A 510 -13.76 -7.21 -19.57
C LYS A 510 -15.08 -7.90 -19.20
N GLY A 511 -15.97 -7.23 -18.49
CA GLY A 511 -17.29 -7.74 -18.11
C GLY A 511 -17.31 -8.59 -16.83
N ALA A 512 -16.28 -8.53 -15.99
CA ALA A 512 -16.33 -9.16 -14.67
C ALA A 512 -17.43 -8.54 -13.81
N ALA A 513 -18.20 -9.38 -13.12
CA ALA A 513 -19.18 -8.87 -12.17
C ALA A 513 -18.48 -8.29 -10.93
N THR A 514 -19.05 -7.23 -10.37
CA THR A 514 -18.51 -6.59 -9.15
C THR A 514 -18.35 -7.58 -8.01
N GLY A 515 -19.30 -8.51 -7.82
CA GLY A 515 -19.24 -9.55 -6.80
C GLY A 515 -18.04 -10.47 -6.97
N ASP A 516 -17.76 -10.89 -8.20
CA ASP A 516 -16.65 -11.79 -8.53
C ASP A 516 -15.29 -11.10 -8.24
N LEU A 517 -15.19 -9.79 -8.47
CA LEU A 517 -14.01 -9.01 -8.14
C LEU A 517 -13.83 -8.83 -6.63
N VAL A 518 -14.92 -8.57 -5.91
CA VAL A 518 -14.89 -8.42 -4.43
C VAL A 518 -14.48 -9.73 -3.76
N ALA A 519 -14.98 -10.86 -4.26
CA ALA A 519 -14.55 -12.18 -3.81
C ALA A 519 -13.07 -12.45 -4.15
N GLY A 520 -12.61 -12.03 -5.33
CA GLY A 520 -11.21 -12.08 -5.72
C GLY A 520 -10.31 -11.26 -4.78
N LEU A 521 -10.77 -10.10 -4.30
CA LEU A 521 -10.04 -9.29 -3.32
C LEU A 521 -9.86 -10.01 -1.97
N CYS A 522 -10.83 -10.85 -1.56
CA CYS A 522 -10.67 -11.68 -0.36
C CYS A 522 -9.53 -12.70 -0.54
N TYR A 523 -9.39 -13.30 -1.72
CA TYR A 523 -8.24 -14.15 -2.02
C TYR A 523 -6.93 -13.37 -2.08
N ALA A 524 -6.95 -12.19 -2.70
CA ALA A 524 -5.76 -11.37 -2.88
C ALA A 524 -5.16 -10.91 -1.54
N ILE A 525 -5.97 -10.52 -0.55
CA ILE A 525 -5.44 -10.17 0.78
C ILE A 525 -4.81 -11.39 1.46
N VAL A 526 -5.42 -12.56 1.33
CA VAL A 526 -4.89 -13.81 1.90
C VAL A 526 -3.54 -14.16 1.28
N HIS A 527 -3.44 -14.15 -0.05
CA HIS A 527 -2.17 -14.42 -0.75
C HIS A 527 -1.10 -13.38 -0.40
N ASN A 528 -1.45 -12.09 -0.36
CA ASN A 528 -0.53 -11.04 0.06
C ASN A 528 -0.04 -11.25 1.50
N TYR A 529 -0.94 -11.64 2.42
CA TYR A 529 -0.57 -11.90 3.80
C TYR A 529 0.35 -13.13 3.91
N LEU A 530 -0.03 -14.25 3.30
CA LEU A 530 0.77 -15.48 3.35
C LEU A 530 2.15 -15.28 2.71
N ASN A 531 2.24 -14.61 1.55
CA ASN A 531 3.50 -14.43 0.84
C ASN A 531 4.43 -13.39 1.48
N ARG A 532 3.88 -12.33 2.10
CA ARG A 532 4.67 -11.17 2.56
C ARG A 532 4.88 -11.11 4.07
N VAL A 533 3.96 -11.69 4.85
CA VAL A 533 4.01 -11.68 6.32
C VAL A 533 4.44 -13.05 6.83
N VAL A 534 3.74 -14.11 6.45
CA VAL A 534 4.12 -15.48 6.84
C VAL A 534 5.41 -15.91 6.13
N GLY A 535 5.48 -15.71 4.82
CA GLY A 535 6.65 -16.06 4.02
C GLY A 535 6.90 -17.57 4.01
N LYS A 536 8.10 -17.98 4.38
CA LYS A 536 8.52 -19.41 4.44
C LYS A 536 8.36 -20.06 5.82
N ARG A 537 7.72 -19.37 6.76
CA ARG A 537 7.55 -19.90 8.11
C ARG A 537 6.53 -21.03 8.14
N PRO A 538 6.73 -22.03 8.98
CA PRO A 538 5.77 -23.10 9.14
C PRO A 538 4.49 -22.55 9.77
N ILE A 539 3.35 -22.92 9.19
CA ILE A 539 2.03 -22.64 9.74
C ILE A 539 1.59 -23.89 10.52
N GLY A 540 1.15 -23.70 11.75
CA GLY A 540 0.69 -24.80 12.60
C GLY A 540 -0.71 -25.31 12.22
N SER A 541 -1.27 -26.14 13.07
CA SER A 541 -2.56 -26.79 12.87
C SER A 541 -3.73 -26.10 13.59
N ARG A 542 -3.43 -25.30 14.62
CA ARG A 542 -4.42 -24.51 15.39
C ARG A 542 -4.16 -23.03 15.23
N ILE A 543 -4.76 -22.47 14.17
CA ILE A 543 -4.54 -21.09 13.76
C ILE A 543 -5.65 -20.21 14.31
N MET A 544 -5.31 -19.19 15.08
CA MET A 544 -6.26 -18.15 15.51
C MET A 544 -6.17 -16.93 14.57
N PHE A 545 -7.31 -16.48 14.06
CA PHE A 545 -7.38 -15.30 13.18
C PHE A 545 -7.98 -14.10 13.91
N LEU A 546 -7.23 -13.00 13.96
CA LEU A 546 -7.47 -11.81 14.77
C LEU A 546 -7.44 -10.53 13.93
N GLY A 547 -7.85 -9.41 14.55
CA GLY A 547 -7.85 -8.08 13.96
C GLY A 547 -9.13 -7.75 13.19
N GLY A 548 -9.21 -6.54 12.62
CA GLY A 548 -10.41 -6.05 11.93
C GLY A 548 -10.92 -6.94 10.80
N PRO A 549 -10.07 -7.39 9.86
CA PRO A 549 -10.47 -8.30 8.78
C PRO A 549 -11.03 -9.66 9.24
N SER A 550 -10.74 -10.10 10.44
CA SER A 550 -11.33 -11.34 11.00
C SER A 550 -12.83 -11.21 11.30
N LEU A 551 -13.37 -9.98 11.30
CA LEU A 551 -14.82 -9.71 11.38
C LEU A 551 -15.54 -9.98 10.06
N ASN A 552 -14.81 -10.12 8.97
CA ASN A 552 -15.34 -10.33 7.63
C ASN A 552 -15.35 -11.83 7.28
N LYS A 553 -16.56 -12.41 7.25
CA LYS A 553 -16.77 -13.83 6.98
C LYS A 553 -16.20 -14.29 5.63
N ALA A 554 -16.19 -13.41 4.61
CA ALA A 554 -15.66 -13.74 3.30
C ALA A 554 -14.12 -13.86 3.32
N VAL A 555 -13.43 -13.04 4.11
CA VAL A 555 -11.98 -13.14 4.31
C VAL A 555 -11.62 -14.42 5.06
N VAL A 556 -12.40 -14.78 6.09
CA VAL A 556 -12.23 -16.05 6.81
C VAL A 556 -12.42 -17.24 5.87
N ALA A 557 -13.46 -17.21 5.02
CA ALA A 557 -13.70 -18.25 4.00
C ALA A 557 -12.54 -18.35 2.99
N ALA A 558 -11.94 -17.22 2.59
CA ALA A 558 -10.78 -17.22 1.72
C ALA A 558 -9.56 -17.86 2.38
N PHE A 559 -9.28 -17.57 3.66
CA PHE A 559 -8.21 -18.24 4.41
C PHE A 559 -8.45 -19.73 4.54
N GLU A 560 -9.65 -20.14 4.96
CA GLU A 560 -10.03 -21.56 5.05
C GLU A 560 -9.79 -22.29 3.73
N ARG A 561 -10.20 -21.65 2.63
CA ARG A 561 -10.07 -22.24 1.29
C ARG A 561 -8.62 -22.39 0.84
N VAL A 562 -7.80 -21.36 1.07
CA VAL A 562 -6.38 -21.36 0.67
C VAL A 562 -5.55 -22.31 1.53
N LEU A 563 -5.83 -22.37 2.83
CA LEU A 563 -5.09 -23.23 3.76
C LEU A 563 -5.59 -24.68 3.78
N GLY A 564 -6.85 -24.93 3.36
CA GLY A 564 -7.47 -26.25 3.42
C GLY A 564 -7.73 -26.76 4.84
N GLN A 565 -7.76 -25.87 5.86
CA GLN A 565 -7.97 -26.21 7.27
C GLN A 565 -8.78 -25.12 7.99
N PRO A 566 -9.46 -25.45 9.10
CA PRO A 566 -10.25 -24.50 9.86
C PRO A 566 -9.37 -23.46 10.56
N LEU A 567 -9.98 -22.31 10.83
CA LEU A 567 -9.41 -21.25 11.67
C LEU A 567 -10.19 -21.17 12.99
N ILE A 568 -9.54 -20.72 14.04
CA ILE A 568 -10.18 -20.34 15.29
C ILE A 568 -10.45 -18.84 15.20
N VAL A 569 -11.73 -18.45 15.15
CA VAL A 569 -12.18 -17.06 15.09
C VAL A 569 -12.93 -16.77 16.39
N PRO A 570 -12.27 -16.20 17.41
CA PRO A 570 -12.91 -16.02 18.72
C PRO A 570 -13.93 -14.88 18.73
N LYS A 571 -14.84 -14.86 19.70
CA LYS A 571 -15.60 -13.65 20.06
C LYS A 571 -14.60 -12.56 20.52
N HIS A 572 -14.96 -11.30 20.31
CA HIS A 572 -14.19 -10.13 20.73
C HIS A 572 -12.77 -10.02 20.10
N ARG A 573 -12.57 -10.69 18.96
CA ARG A 573 -11.30 -10.78 18.23
C ARG A 573 -10.66 -9.45 17.83
N GLU A 574 -11.47 -8.40 17.75
CA GLU A 574 -11.01 -7.03 17.42
C GLU A 574 -10.32 -6.33 18.60
N VAL A 575 -10.56 -6.79 19.84
CA VAL A 575 -9.95 -6.23 21.05
C VAL A 575 -8.95 -7.16 21.73
N LEU A 576 -8.54 -8.24 21.07
CA LEU A 576 -7.75 -9.29 21.72
C LEU A 576 -6.35 -8.83 22.17
N GLY A 577 -5.74 -7.85 21.49
CA GLY A 577 -4.50 -7.21 21.96
C GLY A 577 -4.69 -6.49 23.28
N ALA A 578 -5.78 -5.71 23.40
CA ALA A 578 -6.14 -5.05 24.65
C ALA A 578 -6.49 -6.06 25.76
N TYR A 579 -7.21 -7.12 25.41
CA TYR A 579 -7.54 -8.22 26.31
C TYR A 579 -6.30 -8.89 26.87
N GLY A 580 -5.35 -9.25 26.03
CA GLY A 580 -4.09 -9.85 26.46
C GLY A 580 -3.24 -8.92 27.34
N ALA A 581 -3.23 -7.61 27.04
CA ALA A 581 -2.57 -6.62 27.88
C ALA A 581 -3.22 -6.53 29.28
N ALA A 582 -4.56 -6.58 29.36
CA ALA A 582 -5.27 -6.61 30.64
C ALA A 582 -4.96 -7.86 31.45
N HIS A 583 -4.89 -9.04 30.80
CA HIS A 583 -4.50 -10.30 31.45
C HIS A 583 -3.06 -10.28 31.96
N ALA A 584 -2.11 -9.78 31.16
CA ALA A 584 -0.73 -9.64 31.59
C ALA A 584 -0.62 -8.73 32.83
N LEU A 585 -1.34 -7.61 32.84
CA LEU A 585 -1.41 -6.71 34.00
C LEU A 585 -2.02 -7.41 35.22
N ARG A 586 -3.14 -8.11 35.07
CA ARG A 586 -3.79 -8.87 36.15
C ARG A 586 -2.81 -9.84 36.81
N ASP A 587 -2.05 -10.56 36.01
CA ASP A 587 -1.09 -11.52 36.48
C ASP A 587 0.09 -10.83 37.19
N ASP A 588 0.59 -9.71 36.69
CA ASP A 588 1.64 -8.92 37.32
C ASP A 588 1.20 -8.34 38.67
N VAL A 589 -0.06 -7.88 38.77
CA VAL A 589 -0.64 -7.44 40.06
C VAL A 589 -0.76 -8.60 41.05
N ARG A 590 -1.22 -9.78 40.62
CA ARG A 590 -1.33 -10.99 41.43
C ARG A 590 0.02 -11.48 41.96
N LEU A 591 1.06 -11.34 41.09
CA LEU A 591 2.44 -11.73 41.44
C LEU A 591 3.20 -10.63 42.21
N GLY A 592 2.57 -9.48 42.47
CA GLY A 592 3.19 -8.35 43.17
C GLY A 592 4.26 -7.62 42.36
N ARG A 593 4.27 -7.77 41.04
CA ARG A 593 5.21 -7.12 40.12
C ARG A 593 4.73 -5.71 39.70
N ALA A 594 3.43 -5.50 39.63
CA ALA A 594 2.81 -4.20 39.40
C ALA A 594 2.20 -3.65 40.69
N ALA A 595 2.08 -2.32 40.78
CA ALA A 595 1.51 -1.66 41.93
C ALA A 595 0.03 -2.03 42.12
N ARG A 596 -0.38 -2.30 43.38
CA ARG A 596 -1.77 -2.53 43.76
C ARG A 596 -2.41 -1.23 44.18
N GLY A 597 -2.63 -0.30 43.25
CA GLY A 597 -3.32 0.96 43.51
C GLY A 597 -4.73 0.94 42.96
N GLU A 598 -5.65 1.64 43.61
CA GLU A 598 -6.92 1.99 42.99
C GLU A 598 -6.70 3.20 42.08
N ARG A 599 -7.21 3.13 40.85
CA ARG A 599 -7.06 4.18 39.84
C ARG A 599 -8.36 4.96 39.68
N ASP A 600 -8.28 6.28 39.76
CA ASP A 600 -9.42 7.15 39.43
C ASP A 600 -9.41 7.49 37.93
N LEU A 601 -10.43 7.01 37.21
CA LEU A 601 -10.63 7.32 35.79
C LEU A 601 -10.84 8.84 35.56
N GLY A 602 -11.36 9.58 36.56
CA GLY A 602 -11.60 11.01 36.47
C GLY A 602 -10.32 11.82 36.47
N GLU A 603 -9.39 11.49 37.36
CA GLU A 603 -8.05 12.11 37.42
C GLU A 603 -7.26 11.79 36.15
N THR A 604 -7.30 10.53 35.71
CA THR A 604 -6.61 10.07 34.50
C THR A 604 -7.08 10.81 33.25
N ALA A 605 -8.38 11.07 33.10
CA ALA A 605 -8.94 11.77 31.93
C ALA A 605 -8.87 13.30 32.02
N GLY A 606 -8.66 13.87 33.21
CA GLY A 606 -8.71 15.32 33.50
C GLY A 606 -7.42 16.10 33.23
N SER A 607 -6.31 15.44 32.99
CA SER A 607 -5.01 16.08 32.81
C SER A 607 -4.99 17.03 31.59
N ASP A 608 -4.48 18.27 31.79
CA ASP A 608 -4.24 19.21 30.68
C ASP A 608 -3.10 18.69 29.81
N ILE A 609 -3.31 18.73 28.50
CA ILE A 609 -2.36 18.21 27.52
C ILE A 609 -1.87 19.36 26.66
N ARG A 610 -0.56 19.61 26.66
CA ARG A 610 0.09 20.55 25.76
C ARG A 610 1.07 19.82 24.88
N PHE A 611 1.14 20.22 23.63
CA PHE A 611 1.99 19.62 22.62
C PHE A 611 2.90 20.66 21.97
N LYS A 612 4.19 20.34 21.83
CA LYS A 612 5.16 21.15 21.12
C LYS A 612 6.08 20.26 20.29
N GLU A 613 6.36 20.68 19.07
CA GLU A 613 7.43 20.07 18.27
C GLU A 613 8.74 20.87 18.41
N SER A 614 9.85 20.14 18.38
CA SER A 614 11.20 20.73 18.43
C SER A 614 12.14 19.89 17.58
N ILE A 615 13.25 20.46 17.15
CA ILE A 615 14.33 19.73 16.48
C ILE A 615 15.37 19.33 17.52
N CYS A 616 15.81 18.06 17.47
CA CYS A 616 16.86 17.55 18.34
C CYS A 616 18.17 18.32 18.11
N ARG A 617 18.73 18.85 19.19
CA ARG A 617 20.04 19.52 19.22
C ARG A 617 20.93 18.94 20.32
N ALA A 618 20.67 17.69 20.71
CA ALA A 618 21.35 17.06 21.86
C ALA A 618 22.83 16.75 21.60
N ASP A 619 23.24 16.68 20.34
CA ASP A 619 24.63 16.47 19.96
C ASP A 619 24.98 17.38 18.77
N LYS A 620 25.97 18.25 18.93
CA LYS A 620 26.43 19.19 17.89
C LYS A 620 27.06 18.47 16.67
N LYS A 621 27.46 17.21 16.82
CA LYS A 621 28.04 16.40 15.76
C LYS A 621 27.00 15.55 15.03
N CYS A 622 25.76 15.51 15.51
CA CYS A 622 24.68 14.78 14.86
C CYS A 622 23.97 15.66 13.83
N HIS A 623 23.94 15.22 12.59
CA HIS A 623 23.32 15.94 11.47
C HIS A 623 21.90 15.47 11.13
N ASN A 624 21.31 14.56 11.95
CA ASN A 624 20.00 13.97 11.63
C ASN A 624 18.81 14.92 11.82
N GLU A 625 18.98 16.03 12.56
CA GLU A 625 17.93 17.02 12.82
C GLU A 625 16.56 16.41 13.15
N CYS A 626 16.55 15.32 13.96
CA CYS A 626 15.35 14.57 14.28
C CYS A 626 14.27 15.47 14.88
N LYS A 627 13.03 15.33 14.39
CA LYS A 627 11.86 15.99 14.98
C LYS A 627 11.50 15.32 16.31
N LEU A 628 11.42 16.10 17.36
CA LEU A 628 11.01 15.67 18.69
C LEU A 628 9.60 16.16 18.99
N LYS A 629 8.78 15.29 19.55
CA LYS A 629 7.45 15.60 20.05
C LYS A 629 7.53 15.72 21.57
N ILE A 630 7.22 16.88 22.09
CA ILE A 630 7.22 17.18 23.52
C ILE A 630 5.78 17.31 23.96
N TYR A 631 5.31 16.40 24.79
CA TYR A 631 4.00 16.47 25.43
C TYR A 631 4.17 16.89 26.89
N THR A 632 3.31 17.78 27.34
CA THR A 632 3.18 18.16 28.75
C THR A 632 1.84 17.66 29.25
N PHE A 633 1.84 16.82 30.28
CA PHE A 633 0.67 16.25 30.94
C PHE A 633 0.60 16.80 32.37
N GLY A 634 -0.18 17.87 32.60
CA GLY A 634 -0.15 18.59 33.86
C GLY A 634 1.26 19.15 34.17
N GLU A 635 1.93 18.66 35.22
CA GLU A 635 3.29 19.02 35.58
C GLU A 635 4.39 18.13 34.94
N ARG A 636 4.00 17.07 34.21
CA ARG A 636 4.93 16.10 33.62
C ARG A 636 5.19 16.39 32.14
N ASN A 637 6.44 16.16 31.73
CA ASN A 637 6.84 16.25 30.32
C ASN A 637 7.33 14.89 29.80
N GLY A 638 6.90 14.54 28.60
CA GLY A 638 7.42 13.41 27.86
C GLY A 638 7.98 13.87 26.51
N ILE A 639 9.12 13.32 26.10
CA ILE A 639 9.78 13.63 24.82
C ILE A 639 9.85 12.34 24.02
N TRP A 640 9.34 12.39 22.77
CA TRP A 640 9.38 11.26 21.83
C TRP A 640 9.96 11.68 20.50
N GLY A 641 10.60 10.74 19.82
CA GLY A 641 11.25 10.91 18.52
C GLY A 641 12.76 10.82 18.61
N GLY A 642 13.41 10.82 17.47
CA GLY A 642 14.85 10.67 17.34
C GLY A 642 15.25 9.24 16.96
N ASP A 643 16.13 9.12 15.95
CA ASP A 643 16.53 7.83 15.35
C ASP A 643 17.58 7.08 16.18
N CYS A 644 18.17 7.73 17.20
CA CYS A 644 19.26 7.18 18.00
C CYS A 644 18.82 6.51 19.30
N GLY A 645 17.52 6.38 19.56
CA GLY A 645 16.98 5.79 20.79
C GLY A 645 17.15 6.65 22.06
N ARG A 646 17.76 7.85 21.99
CA ARG A 646 18.02 8.71 23.17
C ARG A 646 16.75 9.07 23.93
N TYR A 647 15.62 9.18 23.23
CA TYR A 647 14.32 9.57 23.78
C TYR A 647 13.34 8.41 23.90
N GLU A 648 13.77 7.17 23.69
CA GLU A 648 12.91 5.98 23.77
C GLU A 648 12.60 5.53 25.20
N SER A 649 13.43 5.91 26.16
CA SER A 649 13.36 5.43 27.53
C SER A 649 12.72 6.41 28.50
N GLY A 650 11.83 7.32 28.07
CA GLY A 650 11.07 8.18 28.98
C GLY A 650 11.95 8.93 30.00
N ASN A 651 13.12 9.43 29.58
CA ASN A 651 14.00 10.17 30.48
C ASN A 651 13.28 11.42 30.98
N ARG A 652 12.81 11.37 32.20
CA ARG A 652 12.30 12.50 32.96
C ARG A 652 13.43 13.52 33.06
N TRP A 653 13.28 14.62 32.36
CA TRP A 653 14.09 15.80 32.65
C TRP A 653 13.50 16.45 33.91
N ALA A 654 14.29 16.42 34.98
CA ALA A 654 14.02 17.22 36.16
C ALA A 654 14.17 18.72 35.82
#